data_146a81a6514ae2625f2d6313a13c5107
#
_entry.id   146a81a6514ae2625f2d6313a13c5107
#
_cell.length_a   1.000
_cell.length_b   1.000
_cell.length_c   1.000
_cell.angle_alpha   90.00
_cell.angle_beta   90.00
_cell.angle_gamma   90.00
#
_symmetry.space_group_name_H-M   'P 1'
#
loop_
_entity.id
_entity.type
_entity.pdbx_description
1 polymer ?
#
loop_
_entity_poly.entity_id
_entity_poly.type
_entity_poly.pdbx_seq_one_letter_code
_entity_poly.pdbx_strand_id
1 'polypeptide(L)'
;MMEEKTQGVFFQQMFPNVALQYVGILKLLLYFNWRWVGVVYLNDVNGERFIQEVLPMFSKSGICFDIIQRFPLLTFSAFIDQMVKEGLETFLGIMKSSANVFIVHGEIQTSFVLRMVLYLSDFENIPMVTKVWIMTAQMDFTSLPFQDDWNLDFIHGALSLAVHRKELFGFQNFVQAKNPKEGREDGFIKGFWKQAFNCVFAISLVDEEESKTCTGEEKLDSLPVPVFETSLTAHSYSIYNAIHAVAHALHDMHSSKPMHRSRTMEGRWKLLHPPLWQLHHFLRSVSFNNSAGEKVSFDESGSLIAGFDIINWVTFSNQSFRRVRVGKIEPVAFPKEKEDFTIHAEDIQWPKRFNQTKPLSLCNNMCQMGTSKAKKEGKPFCCYDCFPCPEGKIAEQKDMDVCIQCPDVHYPNPTQVLCIPKSKTYLSYGEPLGITLASFALSSTFLSAFILGIFVKYHDTPIVKANNRNLTYTLLISLLFSFLCALLFIGHPEKLTCLIRQTAFGIIFSAAVSCILAKTIIVVLAFTAIKPGSRMKKWVGRQLAKSIVLSSSLIQITICTVWLVIFPPFPDVDMNSMTAEIIVECNEGSTFMFYCVLGFMGFLAIVSFVVAFLARSLPDTFNEAKFITFSMLLFCSVWMSFVPTYLSTKGKYMVAVEIFCILASSLGILGCIFFPKCYIILLKPNLNTREQLTRKK
;
A
#
# COMPACT_ATOMS: atom_id res chain seq x y z
N MET A 1 -7.86 -11.01 42.13
CA MET A 1 -9.30 -10.96 41.80
C MET A 1 -10.24 -11.13 43.00
N MET A 2 -9.85 -11.82 44.05
CA MET A 2 -10.66 -11.93 45.27
C MET A 2 -10.47 -10.73 46.24
N GLU A 3 -9.31 -10.08 46.27
CA GLU A 3 -9.06 -8.92 47.15
C GLU A 3 -9.83 -7.66 46.69
N GLU A 4 -10.05 -7.44 45.42
CA GLU A 4 -10.78 -6.26 44.93
C GLU A 4 -12.27 -6.26 45.32
N LYS A 5 -12.90 -7.43 45.37
CA LYS A 5 -14.31 -7.50 45.79
C LYS A 5 -14.54 -7.24 47.26
N THR A 6 -13.56 -7.50 48.09
CA THR A 6 -13.64 -7.25 49.55
C THR A 6 -13.26 -5.80 49.91
N GLN A 7 -12.36 -5.15 49.20
CA GLN A 7 -12.01 -3.73 49.44
C GLN A 7 -13.15 -2.78 49.02
N GLY A 8 -13.87 -3.03 47.95
CA GLY A 8 -14.97 -2.17 47.47
C GLY A 8 -16.18 -2.07 48.45
N VAL A 9 -16.27 -2.94 49.44
CA VAL A 9 -17.39 -2.94 50.41
C VAL A 9 -17.15 -1.97 51.55
N PHE A 10 -15.91 -1.61 51.88
CA PHE A 10 -15.57 -0.84 53.08
C PHE A 10 -14.96 0.53 52.85
N PHE A 11 -14.56 0.88 51.61
CA PHE A 11 -13.87 2.13 51.31
C PHE A 11 -14.66 2.93 50.24
N GLN A 12 -14.82 4.22 50.49
CA GLN A 12 -15.23 5.21 49.51
C GLN A 12 -14.02 5.98 49.04
N GLN A 13 -13.87 6.14 47.75
CA GLN A 13 -12.76 6.84 47.12
C GLN A 13 -13.27 8.16 46.49
N MET A 14 -12.70 9.28 46.88
CA MET A 14 -12.94 10.59 46.24
C MET A 14 -12.17 10.71 44.91
N PHE A 15 -12.12 9.61 44.17
CA PHE A 15 -11.47 9.51 42.89
C PHE A 15 -12.40 8.69 41.95
N PRO A 16 -12.60 9.16 40.71
CA PRO A 16 -13.40 8.44 39.73
C PRO A 16 -12.76 7.09 39.39
N ASN A 17 -13.56 6.19 38.76
CA ASN A 17 -13.07 4.89 38.35
C ASN A 17 -11.82 5.01 37.45
N VAL A 18 -10.74 4.35 37.85
CA VAL A 18 -9.44 4.41 37.18
C VAL A 18 -9.52 3.92 35.72
N ALA A 19 -10.40 2.93 35.45
CA ALA A 19 -10.60 2.44 34.10
C ALA A 19 -11.09 3.54 33.12
N LEU A 20 -11.91 4.49 33.60
CA LEU A 20 -12.34 5.64 32.81
C LEU A 20 -11.16 6.50 32.38
N GLN A 21 -10.18 6.70 33.26
CA GLN A 21 -8.95 7.41 32.96
C GLN A 21 -8.14 6.73 31.86
N TYR A 22 -7.98 5.42 31.92
CA TYR A 22 -7.21 4.66 30.91
C TYR A 22 -7.90 4.69 29.53
N VAL A 23 -9.21 4.54 29.51
CA VAL A 23 -10.02 4.71 28.29
C VAL A 23 -9.91 6.13 27.76
N GLY A 24 -9.89 7.14 28.64
CA GLY A 24 -9.70 8.54 28.26
C GLY A 24 -8.33 8.79 27.61
N ILE A 25 -7.25 8.25 28.18
CA ILE A 25 -5.91 8.33 27.57
C ILE A 25 -5.90 7.63 26.22
N LEU A 26 -6.52 6.46 26.09
CA LEU A 26 -6.63 5.76 24.82
C LEU A 26 -7.33 6.62 23.76
N LYS A 27 -8.48 7.22 24.09
CA LYS A 27 -9.22 8.11 23.18
C LYS A 27 -8.38 9.32 22.78
N LEU A 28 -7.61 9.89 23.69
CA LEU A 28 -6.70 10.99 23.42
C LEU A 28 -5.60 10.60 22.42
N LEU A 29 -4.98 9.44 22.61
CA LEU A 29 -3.97 8.91 21.68
C LEU A 29 -4.55 8.65 20.28
N LEU A 30 -5.74 8.07 20.22
CA LEU A 30 -6.44 7.80 18.97
C LEU A 30 -6.84 9.09 18.24
N TYR A 31 -7.34 10.08 18.97
CA TYR A 31 -7.72 11.40 18.43
C TYR A 31 -6.56 12.11 17.74
N PHE A 32 -5.38 12.10 18.39
CA PHE A 32 -4.17 12.70 17.81
C PHE A 32 -3.41 11.77 16.84
N ASN A 33 -3.87 10.55 16.65
CA ASN A 33 -3.20 9.51 15.86
C ASN A 33 -1.78 9.21 16.34
N TRP A 34 -1.58 9.17 17.65
CA TRP A 34 -0.32 8.77 18.26
C TRP A 34 -0.28 7.26 18.44
N ARG A 35 0.39 6.58 17.52
CA ARG A 35 0.45 5.10 17.47
C ARG A 35 1.73 4.53 18.08
N TRP A 36 2.70 5.37 18.34
CA TRP A 36 4.01 5.02 18.84
C TRP A 36 4.32 5.84 20.08
N VAL A 37 4.24 5.25 21.27
CA VAL A 37 4.33 5.96 22.54
C VAL A 37 5.34 5.34 23.49
N GLY A 38 5.94 6.16 24.34
CA GLY A 38 6.70 5.68 25.48
C GLY A 38 5.81 5.61 26.72
N VAL A 39 6.16 4.77 27.67
CA VAL A 39 5.50 4.67 28.97
C VAL A 39 6.53 4.76 30.07
N VAL A 40 6.22 5.55 31.07
CA VAL A 40 7.03 5.69 32.29
C VAL A 40 6.10 5.53 33.48
N TYR A 41 6.46 4.68 34.42
CA TYR A 41 5.66 4.42 35.60
C TYR A 41 6.53 4.23 36.84
N LEU A 42 5.93 4.48 38.01
CA LEU A 42 6.60 4.29 39.31
C LEU A 42 6.73 2.78 39.58
N ASN A 43 7.89 2.36 40.10
CA ASN A 43 8.17 0.98 40.46
C ASN A 43 7.48 0.57 41.75
N ASP A 44 6.15 0.55 41.75
CA ASP A 44 5.30 0.15 42.85
C ASP A 44 4.16 -0.78 42.37
N VAL A 45 3.34 -1.23 43.32
CA VAL A 45 2.21 -2.14 43.01
C VAL A 45 1.19 -1.47 42.09
N ASN A 46 0.96 -0.17 42.22
CA ASN A 46 0.01 0.58 41.39
C ASN A 46 0.53 0.73 39.96
N GLY A 47 1.84 0.99 39.79
CA GLY A 47 2.48 1.08 38.50
C GLY A 47 2.48 -0.25 37.75
N GLU A 48 2.75 -1.36 38.44
CA GLU A 48 2.66 -2.70 37.81
C GLU A 48 1.23 -3.04 37.38
N ARG A 49 0.22 -2.71 38.19
CA ARG A 49 -1.19 -2.91 37.83
C ARG A 49 -1.56 -2.06 36.61
N PHE A 50 -1.15 -0.78 36.59
CA PHE A 50 -1.36 0.09 35.45
C PHE A 50 -0.83 -0.54 34.15
N ILE A 51 0.39 -1.04 34.15
CA ILE A 51 1.00 -1.67 32.98
C ILE A 51 0.21 -2.92 32.56
N GLN A 52 -0.17 -3.77 33.49
CA GLN A 52 -0.94 -5.01 33.20
C GLN A 52 -2.31 -4.73 32.57
N GLU A 53 -2.95 -3.62 32.91
CA GLU A 53 -4.25 -3.23 32.35
C GLU A 53 -4.10 -2.46 31.03
N VAL A 54 -3.17 -1.51 30.95
CA VAL A 54 -3.05 -0.59 29.82
C VAL A 54 -2.41 -1.23 28.61
N LEU A 55 -1.36 -2.06 28.77
CA LEU A 55 -0.67 -2.65 27.62
C LEU A 55 -1.59 -3.48 26.72
N PRO A 56 -2.40 -4.44 27.23
CA PRO A 56 -3.27 -5.22 26.37
C PRO A 56 -4.37 -4.37 25.71
N MET A 57 -4.93 -3.41 26.46
CA MET A 57 -6.01 -2.54 25.97
C MET A 57 -5.52 -1.64 24.81
N PHE A 58 -4.36 -1.02 24.96
CA PHE A 58 -3.79 -0.12 23.96
C PHE A 58 -3.28 -0.89 22.74
N SER A 59 -2.63 -2.03 22.92
CA SER A 59 -2.18 -2.88 21.83
C SER A 59 -3.33 -3.37 20.95
N LYS A 60 -4.46 -3.77 21.55
CA LYS A 60 -5.68 -4.14 20.80
C LYS A 60 -6.24 -2.99 19.98
N SER A 61 -6.01 -1.74 20.42
CA SER A 61 -6.46 -0.53 19.73
C SER A 61 -5.46 0.03 18.72
N GLY A 62 -4.40 -0.71 18.42
CA GLY A 62 -3.41 -0.33 17.41
C GLY A 62 -2.36 0.67 17.90
N ILE A 63 -2.07 0.69 19.21
CA ILE A 63 -1.00 1.50 19.80
C ILE A 63 0.14 0.59 20.20
N CYS A 64 1.35 0.96 19.85
CA CYS A 64 2.58 0.27 20.20
C CYS A 64 3.45 1.11 21.13
N PHE A 65 4.26 0.41 21.87
CA PHE A 65 5.17 1.01 22.83
C PHE A 65 6.61 0.91 22.33
N ASP A 66 7.29 2.07 22.26
CA ASP A 66 8.73 2.13 21.95
C ASP A 66 9.56 1.62 23.13
N ILE A 67 9.25 2.21 24.30
CA ILE A 67 9.96 1.91 25.53
C ILE A 67 8.99 1.95 26.73
N ILE A 68 9.24 1.08 27.69
CA ILE A 68 8.53 1.03 28.96
C ILE A 68 9.60 1.13 30.06
N GLN A 69 9.59 2.26 30.77
CA GLN A 69 10.59 2.57 31.77
C GLN A 69 9.97 2.65 33.16
N ARG A 70 10.73 2.18 34.17
CA ARG A 70 10.37 2.26 35.58
C ARG A 70 11.12 3.40 36.22
N PHE A 71 10.41 4.26 36.95
CA PHE A 71 11.05 5.20 37.85
C PHE A 71 11.35 4.57 39.20
N PRO A 72 12.54 4.81 39.76
CA PRO A 72 12.88 4.32 41.09
C PRO A 72 11.99 4.93 42.16
N LEU A 73 11.65 4.15 43.18
CA LEU A 73 10.98 4.66 44.38
C LEU A 73 11.98 5.47 45.22
N LEU A 74 11.56 6.66 45.65
CA LEU A 74 12.30 7.42 46.64
C LEU A 74 12.13 6.78 48.02
N THR A 75 13.13 6.04 48.46
CA THR A 75 13.17 5.49 49.82
C THR A 75 14.29 6.17 50.57
N PHE A 76 14.02 6.59 51.82
CA PHE A 76 15.02 7.23 52.68
C PHE A 76 16.21 6.32 53.04
N SER A 77 16.10 5.03 52.74
CA SER A 77 17.14 4.03 52.98
C SER A 77 17.98 3.71 51.76
N ALA A 78 17.63 4.19 50.55
CA ALA A 78 18.40 3.95 49.36
C ALA A 78 19.66 4.81 49.31
N PHE A 79 20.79 4.25 48.87
CA PHE A 79 21.99 5.04 48.61
C PHE A 79 21.67 6.04 47.46
N ILE A 80 21.89 7.32 47.73
CA ILE A 80 21.63 8.42 46.79
C ILE A 80 22.30 8.13 45.44
N ASP A 81 23.53 7.64 45.44
CA ASP A 81 24.30 7.31 44.22
C ASP A 81 23.61 6.27 43.38
N GLN A 82 22.99 5.23 43.95
CA GLN A 82 22.25 4.21 43.20
C GLN A 82 21.00 4.82 42.57
N MET A 83 20.25 5.62 43.27
CA MET A 83 19.05 6.31 42.77
C MET A 83 19.39 7.25 41.62
N VAL A 84 20.47 8.03 41.74
CA VAL A 84 20.95 8.90 40.67
C VAL A 84 21.31 8.12 39.44
N LYS A 85 22.02 7.01 39.62
CA LYS A 85 22.41 6.12 38.50
C LYS A 85 21.19 5.51 37.80
N GLU A 86 20.25 4.94 38.54
CA GLU A 86 19.01 4.36 37.98
C GLU A 86 18.14 5.45 37.30
N GLY A 87 18.06 6.63 37.90
CA GLY A 87 17.37 7.78 37.33
C GLY A 87 18.00 8.24 36.01
N LEU A 88 19.33 8.30 35.97
CA LEU A 88 20.06 8.67 34.74
C LEU A 88 19.92 7.62 33.64
N GLU A 89 19.96 6.33 33.95
CA GLU A 89 19.70 5.26 33.00
C GLU A 89 18.29 5.36 32.40
N THR A 90 17.30 5.61 33.25
CA THR A 90 15.90 5.83 32.82
C THR A 90 15.79 7.04 31.90
N PHE A 91 16.44 8.16 32.27
CA PHE A 91 16.46 9.37 31.46
C PHE A 91 17.10 9.14 30.08
N LEU A 92 18.25 8.49 30.05
CA LEU A 92 18.93 8.16 28.79
C LEU A 92 18.06 7.27 27.90
N GLY A 93 17.32 6.33 28.47
CA GLY A 93 16.35 5.51 27.77
C GLY A 93 15.25 6.36 27.13
N ILE A 94 14.68 7.31 27.89
CA ILE A 94 13.65 8.23 27.40
C ILE A 94 14.19 9.13 26.27
N MET A 95 15.40 9.68 26.42
CA MET A 95 15.99 10.57 25.41
C MET A 95 16.37 9.85 24.12
N LYS A 96 16.81 8.60 24.20
CA LYS A 96 17.11 7.75 23.04
C LYS A 96 15.88 7.24 22.32
N SER A 97 14.74 7.24 22.98
CA SER A 97 13.47 6.78 22.40
C SER A 97 13.07 7.61 21.19
N SER A 98 12.56 6.96 20.15
CA SER A 98 12.01 7.59 18.95
C SER A 98 10.59 8.14 19.16
N ALA A 99 9.91 7.72 20.24
CA ALA A 99 8.59 8.23 20.59
C ALA A 99 8.66 9.70 21.03
N ASN A 100 7.77 10.51 20.50
CA ASN A 100 7.64 11.92 20.90
C ASN A 100 6.62 12.13 22.02
N VAL A 101 5.77 11.14 22.29
CA VAL A 101 4.72 11.19 23.30
C VAL A 101 4.95 10.10 24.33
N PHE A 102 4.91 10.49 25.59
CA PHE A 102 5.12 9.62 26.76
C PHE A 102 3.94 9.67 27.70
N ILE A 103 3.46 8.51 28.10
CA ILE A 103 2.48 8.38 29.20
C ILE A 103 3.26 8.22 30.48
N VAL A 104 2.95 9.05 31.47
CA VAL A 104 3.57 9.01 32.80
C VAL A 104 2.49 8.65 33.81
N HIS A 105 2.68 7.49 34.44
CA HIS A 105 1.82 7.03 35.53
C HIS A 105 2.56 7.05 36.85
N GLY A 106 1.96 7.68 37.86
CA GLY A 106 2.54 7.73 39.17
C GLY A 106 1.75 8.61 40.10
N GLU A 107 2.37 8.98 41.22
CA GLU A 107 1.83 9.84 42.25
C GLU A 107 2.57 11.19 42.28
N ILE A 108 2.27 12.03 43.27
CA ILE A 108 2.94 13.33 43.47
C ILE A 108 4.47 13.18 43.49
N GLN A 109 4.99 12.11 44.10
CA GLN A 109 6.43 11.83 44.17
C GLN A 109 7.04 11.63 42.77
N THR A 110 6.29 11.15 41.81
CA THR A 110 6.78 10.90 40.44
C THR A 110 7.13 12.21 39.74
N SER A 111 6.38 13.28 39.96
CA SER A 111 6.71 14.59 39.41
C SER A 111 8.02 15.14 39.98
N PHE A 112 8.28 14.89 41.27
CA PHE A 112 9.53 15.23 41.91
C PHE A 112 10.71 14.48 41.33
N VAL A 113 10.58 13.14 41.18
CA VAL A 113 11.64 12.29 40.57
C VAL A 113 11.90 12.69 39.12
N LEU A 114 10.84 12.93 38.35
CA LEU A 114 10.97 13.36 36.96
C LEU A 114 11.78 14.67 36.87
N ARG A 115 11.46 15.65 37.70
CA ARG A 115 12.20 16.92 37.75
C ARG A 115 13.66 16.73 38.17
N MET A 116 13.90 15.89 39.16
CA MET A 116 15.27 15.60 39.62
C MET A 116 16.10 14.95 38.51
N VAL A 117 15.54 13.96 37.81
CA VAL A 117 16.22 13.28 36.72
C VAL A 117 16.53 14.25 35.56
N LEU A 118 15.59 15.15 35.24
CA LEU A 118 15.78 16.17 34.21
C LEU A 118 16.84 17.22 34.62
N TYR A 119 16.84 17.64 35.88
CA TYR A 119 17.86 18.55 36.42
C TYR A 119 19.27 17.94 36.38
N LEU A 120 19.41 16.67 36.76
CA LEU A 120 20.68 15.96 36.72
C LEU A 120 21.22 15.84 35.31
N SER A 121 20.34 15.71 34.31
CA SER A 121 20.75 15.65 32.89
C SER A 121 21.35 16.97 32.40
N ASP A 122 20.84 18.10 32.91
CA ASP A 122 21.35 19.45 32.59
C ASP A 122 22.75 19.62 33.18
N PHE A 123 22.94 19.10 34.38
CA PHE A 123 24.24 19.10 35.07
C PHE A 123 25.29 18.24 34.35
N GLU A 124 24.90 17.08 33.78
CA GLU A 124 25.75 16.19 33.02
C GLU A 124 25.90 16.60 31.53
N ASN A 125 25.36 17.75 31.13
CA ASN A 125 25.37 18.24 29.74
C ASN A 125 24.76 17.24 28.72
N ILE A 126 23.79 16.44 29.11
CA ILE A 126 23.10 15.51 28.21
C ILE A 126 22.06 16.29 27.40
N PRO A 127 22.08 16.19 26.04
CA PRO A 127 21.12 16.93 25.22
C PRO A 127 19.68 16.49 25.50
N MET A 128 18.87 17.41 26.00
CA MET A 128 17.47 17.18 26.29
C MET A 128 16.63 17.22 25.01
N VAL A 129 15.95 16.11 24.72
CA VAL A 129 15.00 16.01 23.63
C VAL A 129 13.59 16.24 24.16
N THR A 130 12.98 17.37 23.80
CA THR A 130 11.62 17.72 24.20
C THR A 130 10.62 16.61 23.83
N LYS A 131 9.88 16.12 24.80
CA LYS A 131 8.81 15.13 24.65
C LYS A 131 7.47 15.76 25.06
N VAL A 132 6.36 15.20 24.61
CA VAL A 132 5.03 15.53 25.13
C VAL A 132 4.64 14.50 26.17
N TRP A 133 4.35 14.96 27.36
CA TRP A 133 3.98 14.12 28.50
C TRP A 133 2.46 14.04 28.63
N ILE A 134 1.92 12.84 28.80
CA ILE A 134 0.53 12.59 29.18
C ILE A 134 0.56 12.03 30.59
N MET A 135 0.12 12.84 31.55
CA MET A 135 0.20 12.52 32.98
C MET A 135 -1.17 12.04 33.49
N THR A 136 -1.14 11.00 34.34
CA THR A 136 -2.35 10.48 34.97
C THR A 136 -2.84 11.40 36.08
N ALA A 137 -4.13 11.32 36.47
CA ALA A 137 -4.76 12.22 37.40
C ALA A 137 -4.28 12.06 38.88
N GLN A 138 -3.57 10.99 39.18
CA GLN A 138 -2.92 10.78 40.48
C GLN A 138 -1.67 11.63 40.64
N MET A 139 -1.07 12.03 39.51
CA MET A 139 0.05 12.96 39.51
C MET A 139 -0.45 14.38 39.64
N ASP A 140 0.05 15.10 40.64
CA ASP A 140 -0.06 16.53 40.69
C ASP A 140 1.34 17.17 40.76
N PHE A 141 1.43 18.39 40.27
CA PHE A 141 2.71 19.08 40.24
C PHE A 141 2.91 19.85 41.56
N THR A 142 4.00 19.55 42.22
CA THR A 142 4.44 20.28 43.41
C THR A 142 5.94 20.52 43.35
N SER A 143 6.36 21.57 43.99
CA SER A 143 7.77 21.93 44.15
C SER A 143 8.10 22.09 45.62
N LEU A 144 9.30 21.67 45.97
CA LEU A 144 9.92 22.06 47.22
C LEU A 144 10.72 23.39 47.01
N PRO A 145 10.93 24.22 48.02
CA PRO A 145 11.60 25.51 47.84
C PRO A 145 12.98 25.43 47.17
N PHE A 146 13.73 24.37 47.40
CA PHE A 146 15.03 24.16 46.74
C PHE A 146 14.94 23.82 45.24
N GLN A 147 13.74 23.61 44.70
CA GLN A 147 13.49 23.36 43.27
C GLN A 147 13.02 24.62 42.53
N ASP A 148 13.00 25.78 43.17
CA ASP A 148 12.49 27.01 42.57
C ASP A 148 13.24 27.43 41.31
N ASP A 149 14.55 27.21 41.28
CA ASP A 149 15.41 27.55 40.13
C ASP A 149 15.43 26.47 39.05
N TRP A 150 14.74 25.35 39.23
CA TRP A 150 14.74 24.25 38.27
C TRP A 150 13.83 24.58 37.09
N ASN A 151 14.36 24.36 35.88
CA ASN A 151 13.66 24.65 34.64
C ASN A 151 12.35 23.85 34.52
N LEU A 152 11.25 24.55 34.16
CA LEU A 152 9.92 23.99 33.96
C LEU A 152 9.56 23.79 32.50
N ASP A 153 10.44 24.13 31.55
CA ASP A 153 10.14 24.04 30.12
C ASP A 153 9.82 22.62 29.66
N PHE A 154 10.24 21.60 30.39
CA PHE A 154 9.98 20.22 30.09
C PHE A 154 8.49 19.84 30.12
N ILE A 155 7.68 20.52 30.95
CA ILE A 155 6.22 20.29 31.04
C ILE A 155 5.41 21.16 30.08
N HIS A 156 6.07 22.10 29.38
CA HIS A 156 5.37 22.96 28.43
C HIS A 156 4.73 22.10 27.34
N GLY A 157 3.42 22.26 27.13
CA GLY A 157 2.65 21.45 26.18
C GLY A 157 2.28 20.05 26.69
N ALA A 158 2.60 19.70 27.93
CA ALA A 158 2.14 18.46 28.54
C ALA A 158 0.61 18.46 28.67
N LEU A 159 0.03 17.26 28.60
CA LEU A 159 -1.38 17.00 28.84
C LEU A 159 -1.51 16.19 30.13
N SER A 160 -2.31 16.64 31.08
CA SER A 160 -2.59 15.87 32.29
C SER A 160 -4.08 15.65 32.44
N LEU A 161 -4.44 14.50 32.96
CA LEU A 161 -5.79 14.30 33.47
C LEU A 161 -5.90 14.85 34.88
N ALA A 162 -7.04 15.44 35.23
CA ALA A 162 -7.34 15.88 36.56
C ALA A 162 -8.80 15.52 36.88
N VAL A 163 -9.09 15.17 38.11
CA VAL A 163 -10.48 14.97 38.55
C VAL A 163 -11.27 16.24 38.27
N HIS A 164 -12.44 16.11 37.66
CA HIS A 164 -13.29 17.27 37.36
C HIS A 164 -13.54 18.14 38.60
N ARG A 165 -13.37 19.44 38.46
CA ARG A 165 -13.56 20.40 39.53
C ARG A 165 -14.30 21.63 39.05
N LYS A 166 -15.04 22.23 39.96
CA LYS A 166 -15.59 23.57 39.81
C LYS A 166 -14.96 24.53 40.83
N GLU A 167 -14.94 25.81 40.50
CA GLU A 167 -14.44 26.81 41.42
C GLU A 167 -15.40 26.96 42.61
N LEU A 168 -14.82 26.96 43.82
CA LEU A 168 -15.54 27.20 45.06
C LEU A 168 -15.51 28.67 45.39
N PHE A 169 -16.68 29.27 45.54
CA PHE A 169 -16.78 30.67 45.93
C PHE A 169 -16.12 30.89 47.29
N GLY A 170 -15.25 31.92 47.38
CA GLY A 170 -14.56 32.30 48.63
C GLY A 170 -13.33 31.49 49.00
N PHE A 171 -12.95 30.41 48.23
CA PHE A 171 -11.75 29.63 48.53
C PHE A 171 -10.48 30.46 48.47
N GLN A 172 -10.33 31.32 47.48
CA GLN A 172 -9.14 32.16 47.33
C GLN A 172 -9.01 33.15 48.52
N ASN A 173 -10.10 33.78 48.94
CA ASN A 173 -10.12 34.66 50.12
C ASN A 173 -9.78 33.88 51.38
N PHE A 174 -10.26 32.66 51.54
CA PHE A 174 -9.94 31.79 52.67
C PHE A 174 -8.45 31.47 52.73
N VAL A 175 -7.83 31.15 51.60
CA VAL A 175 -6.40 30.86 51.52
C VAL A 175 -5.57 32.12 51.84
N GLN A 176 -5.93 33.26 51.29
CA GLN A 176 -5.23 34.53 51.49
C GLN A 176 -5.34 35.02 52.93
N ALA A 177 -6.43 34.72 53.65
CA ALA A 177 -6.63 35.09 55.03
C ALA A 177 -5.82 34.22 56.01
N LYS A 178 -5.18 33.14 55.58
CA LYS A 178 -4.39 32.27 56.45
C LYS A 178 -3.13 32.95 56.94
N ASN A 179 -2.99 32.98 58.28
CA ASN A 179 -1.85 33.57 58.95
C ASN A 179 -1.36 32.68 60.12
N PRO A 180 -0.06 32.38 60.25
CA PRO A 180 0.47 31.50 61.26
C PRO A 180 0.37 32.10 62.67
N LYS A 181 0.10 33.41 62.78
CA LYS A 181 -0.12 34.07 64.09
C LYS A 181 -1.50 33.76 64.67
N GLU A 182 -2.51 33.61 63.85
CA GLU A 182 -3.91 33.39 64.29
C GLU A 182 -4.22 31.91 64.55
N GLY A 183 -3.44 31.00 63.98
CA GLY A 183 -3.65 29.55 64.06
C GLY A 183 -3.02 28.90 65.29
N ARG A 184 -3.37 29.32 66.53
CA ARG A 184 -2.83 28.68 67.76
C ARG A 184 -3.13 27.19 67.87
N GLU A 185 -4.18 26.69 67.20
CA GLU A 185 -4.64 25.29 67.19
C GLU A 185 -4.17 24.49 65.97
N ASP A 186 -3.65 25.13 64.91
CA ASP A 186 -3.16 24.51 63.72
C ASP A 186 -1.65 24.28 63.79
N GLY A 187 -1.26 23.08 64.23
CA GLY A 187 0.15 22.71 64.37
C GLY A 187 0.92 22.62 63.03
N PHE A 188 0.21 22.51 61.90
CA PHE A 188 0.83 22.35 60.57
C PHE A 188 1.15 23.68 59.90
N ILE A 189 0.41 24.77 60.19
CA ILE A 189 0.57 26.04 59.48
C ILE A 189 1.97 26.65 59.67
N LYS A 190 2.53 26.55 60.88
CA LYS A 190 3.89 27.02 61.17
C LYS A 190 4.95 26.22 60.44
N GLY A 191 4.78 24.89 60.36
CA GLY A 191 5.67 24.00 59.59
C GLY A 191 5.64 24.29 58.12
N PHE A 192 4.44 24.48 57.57
CA PHE A 192 4.25 24.88 56.18
C PHE A 192 4.90 26.24 55.88
N TRP A 193 4.65 27.27 56.74
CA TRP A 193 5.23 28.60 56.58
C TRP A 193 6.75 28.60 56.57
N LYS A 194 7.33 27.85 57.50
CA LYS A 194 8.77 27.63 57.60
C LYS A 194 9.37 27.08 56.31
N GLN A 195 8.69 26.11 55.75
CA GLN A 195 9.13 25.43 54.54
C GLN A 195 8.88 26.26 53.27
N ALA A 196 7.71 26.91 53.17
CA ALA A 196 7.32 27.68 52.00
C ALA A 196 8.13 28.96 51.81
N PHE A 197 8.44 29.66 52.92
CA PHE A 197 9.18 30.91 52.90
C PHE A 197 10.67 30.77 53.25
N ASN A 198 11.12 29.53 53.49
CA ASN A 198 12.48 29.21 53.90
C ASN A 198 12.94 30.11 55.08
N CYS A 199 12.14 30.15 56.14
CA CYS A 199 12.36 30.99 57.30
C CYS A 199 12.18 30.19 58.59
N VAL A 200 12.63 30.69 59.70
CA VAL A 200 12.53 30.10 61.09
C VAL A 200 11.78 31.00 62.02
N PHE A 201 10.79 30.50 62.79
CA PHE A 201 10.14 31.24 63.84
C PHE A 201 11.08 31.30 65.02
N ALA A 202 11.34 32.50 65.57
CA ALA A 202 12.16 32.70 66.74
C ALA A 202 11.52 31.97 67.94
N ILE A 203 12.15 30.93 68.45
CA ILE A 203 11.72 30.18 69.66
C ILE A 203 12.58 30.45 70.86
N SER A 204 13.81 30.93 70.70
CA SER A 204 14.70 31.33 71.80
C SER A 204 15.87 32.19 71.33
N LEU A 205 16.45 32.99 72.26
CA LEU A 205 17.51 33.94 72.01
C LEU A 205 18.92 33.36 71.72
N VAL A 206 19.00 32.13 71.34
CA VAL A 206 20.29 31.44 71.05
C VAL A 206 20.10 30.64 69.79
N ASP A 207 20.43 31.17 68.66
CA ASP A 207 21.11 30.59 67.52
C ASP A 207 21.07 31.61 66.39
N GLU A 208 22.10 32.32 66.31
CA GLU A 208 22.45 33.21 65.24
C GLU A 208 23.08 32.49 64.11
N GLU A 209 22.92 33.10 63.02
CA GLU A 209 23.64 33.24 61.77
C GLU A 209 22.88 32.67 60.61
N GLU A 210 22.40 33.62 59.78
CA GLU A 210 21.95 33.56 58.41
C GLU A 210 20.55 33.03 58.09
N SER A 211 19.73 32.51 59.00
CA SER A 211 18.37 32.08 58.62
C SER A 211 17.37 33.26 58.72
N LYS A 212 16.65 33.50 57.60
CA LYS A 212 15.57 34.49 57.53
C LYS A 212 14.50 34.20 58.61
N THR A 213 14.15 35.15 59.43
CA THR A 213 13.12 34.95 60.44
C THR A 213 11.72 35.13 59.87
N CYS A 214 10.81 34.16 60.12
CA CYS A 214 9.41 34.27 59.75
C CYS A 214 8.72 35.35 60.57
N THR A 215 8.21 36.37 59.91
CA THR A 215 7.45 37.45 60.58
C THR A 215 5.99 37.09 60.83
N GLY A 216 5.48 36.12 60.08
CA GLY A 216 4.08 35.71 60.05
C GLY A 216 3.18 36.70 59.28
N GLU A 217 3.79 37.67 58.60
CA GLU A 217 3.09 38.65 57.77
C GLU A 217 3.37 38.40 56.26
N GLU A 218 4.16 37.33 55.95
CA GLU A 218 4.41 36.90 54.61
C GLU A 218 3.10 36.50 53.93
N LYS A 219 2.92 36.92 52.69
CA LYS A 219 1.71 36.65 51.92
C LYS A 219 1.92 35.42 51.03
N LEU A 220 0.97 34.48 51.04
CA LEU A 220 1.00 33.30 50.20
C LEU A 220 1.02 33.63 48.70
N ASP A 221 0.41 34.75 48.28
CA ASP A 221 0.43 35.23 46.91
C ASP A 221 1.81 35.68 46.42
N SER A 222 2.78 35.91 47.34
CA SER A 222 4.15 36.25 46.97
C SER A 222 5.00 35.05 46.63
N LEU A 223 4.52 33.84 46.90
CA LEU A 223 5.23 32.60 46.57
C LEU A 223 5.16 32.31 45.07
N PRO A 224 6.23 31.78 44.47
CA PRO A 224 6.19 31.29 43.10
C PRO A 224 5.11 30.24 42.92
N VAL A 225 4.40 30.27 41.77
CA VAL A 225 3.33 29.32 41.45
C VAL A 225 3.76 27.85 41.58
N PRO A 226 4.99 27.45 41.21
CA PRO A 226 5.46 26.08 41.43
C PRO A 226 5.52 25.64 42.89
N VAL A 227 5.72 26.55 43.81
CA VAL A 227 5.80 26.27 45.27
C VAL A 227 4.43 26.29 45.90
N PHE A 228 3.61 27.27 45.55
CA PHE A 228 2.27 27.41 46.10
C PHE A 228 1.27 27.95 45.08
N GLU A 229 0.25 27.16 44.80
CA GLU A 229 -0.82 27.53 43.88
C GLU A 229 -2.02 28.02 44.68
N THR A 230 -2.39 29.30 44.52
CA THR A 230 -3.54 29.93 45.22
C THR A 230 -4.88 29.45 44.67
N SER A 231 -4.92 28.85 43.46
CA SER A 231 -6.12 28.26 42.90
C SER A 231 -6.40 26.90 43.53
N LEU A 232 -7.69 26.54 43.61
CA LEU A 232 -8.11 25.24 44.13
C LEU A 232 -7.61 24.12 43.19
N THR A 233 -6.80 23.20 43.69
CA THR A 233 -6.38 22.01 42.92
C THR A 233 -7.44 20.93 42.90
N ALA A 234 -7.37 19.97 41.99
CA ALA A 234 -8.28 18.83 41.94
C ALA A 234 -8.22 18.01 43.24
N HIS A 235 -7.03 17.82 43.79
CA HIS A 235 -6.86 17.13 45.07
C HIS A 235 -7.48 17.88 46.26
N SER A 236 -7.31 19.20 46.31
CA SER A 236 -7.94 20.02 47.34
C SER A 236 -9.45 20.00 47.24
N TYR A 237 -10.00 19.99 46.00
CA TYR A 237 -11.43 19.86 45.79
C TYR A 237 -11.97 18.49 46.21
N SER A 238 -11.21 17.42 45.98
CA SER A 238 -11.57 16.07 46.45
C SER A 238 -11.59 16.01 47.99
N ILE A 239 -10.62 16.63 48.66
CA ILE A 239 -10.60 16.70 50.15
C ILE A 239 -11.80 17.49 50.66
N TYR A 240 -12.12 18.65 50.06
CA TYR A 240 -13.30 19.44 50.39
C TYR A 240 -14.58 18.60 50.30
N ASN A 241 -14.80 17.92 49.19
CA ASN A 241 -15.95 17.05 48.96
C ASN A 241 -15.98 15.86 49.96
N ALA A 242 -14.82 15.29 50.31
CA ALA A 242 -14.73 14.19 51.27
C ALA A 242 -15.21 14.61 52.66
N ILE A 243 -14.80 15.79 53.13
CA ILE A 243 -15.26 16.33 54.42
C ILE A 243 -16.76 16.58 54.41
N HIS A 244 -17.29 17.15 53.34
CA HIS A 244 -18.73 17.34 53.17
C HIS A 244 -19.50 16.03 53.08
N ALA A 245 -18.99 15.00 52.38
CA ALA A 245 -19.60 13.69 52.35
C ALA A 245 -19.71 13.04 53.73
N VAL A 246 -18.64 13.15 54.54
CA VAL A 246 -18.67 12.66 55.93
C VAL A 246 -19.67 13.46 56.76
N ALA A 247 -19.73 14.80 56.62
CA ALA A 247 -20.66 15.65 57.35
C ALA A 247 -22.13 15.32 57.01
N HIS A 248 -22.45 15.10 55.70
CA HIS A 248 -23.78 14.69 55.26
C HIS A 248 -24.13 13.29 55.80
N ALA A 249 -23.21 12.32 55.69
CA ALA A 249 -23.42 10.98 56.21
C ALA A 249 -23.65 10.95 57.72
N LEU A 250 -22.93 11.77 58.49
CA LEU A 250 -23.15 11.95 59.92
C LEU A 250 -24.52 12.58 60.21
N HIS A 251 -24.89 13.60 59.44
CA HIS A 251 -26.18 14.24 59.57
C HIS A 251 -27.34 13.22 59.34
N ASP A 252 -27.28 12.46 58.26
CA ASP A 252 -28.26 11.45 57.93
C ASP A 252 -28.31 10.32 58.95
N MET A 253 -27.14 9.90 59.47
CA MET A 253 -27.05 8.94 60.57
C MET A 253 -27.71 9.43 61.85
N HIS A 254 -27.59 10.71 62.20
CA HIS A 254 -28.25 11.29 63.35
C HIS A 254 -29.74 11.52 63.12
N SER A 255 -30.15 11.89 61.92
CA SER A 255 -31.53 12.21 61.55
C SER A 255 -32.38 10.94 61.40
N SER A 256 -31.79 9.82 60.99
CA SER A 256 -32.50 8.53 60.72
C SER A 256 -32.90 7.76 61.98
N LYS A 257 -32.32 8.10 63.14
CA LYS A 257 -32.69 7.44 64.39
C LYS A 257 -33.57 8.36 65.22
N PRO A 258 -34.79 7.88 65.65
CA PRO A 258 -35.55 8.57 66.66
C PRO A 258 -34.68 8.67 67.89
N MET A 259 -34.58 9.89 68.47
CA MET A 259 -33.82 10.14 69.69
C MET A 259 -34.34 9.20 70.80
N HIS A 260 -33.73 8.02 70.98
CA HIS A 260 -33.93 7.22 72.17
C HIS A 260 -33.22 7.94 73.32
N ARG A 261 -33.95 8.79 73.99
CA ARG A 261 -33.55 9.35 75.28
C ARG A 261 -33.65 8.24 76.33
N SER A 262 -32.55 7.59 76.63
CA SER A 262 -32.45 6.68 77.77
C SER A 262 -32.23 7.51 79.00
N ARG A 263 -33.14 7.39 79.97
CA ARG A 263 -33.01 8.01 81.34
C ARG A 263 -32.04 7.13 82.10
N THR A 264 -30.86 7.68 82.50
CA THR A 264 -29.98 7.01 83.43
C THR A 264 -30.51 7.20 84.84
N MET A 265 -30.16 6.25 85.75
CA MET A 265 -30.60 6.28 87.19
C MET A 265 -30.23 7.58 87.95
N GLU A 266 -29.39 8.41 87.42
CA GLU A 266 -28.98 9.69 87.98
C GLU A 266 -29.67 10.91 87.34
N GLY A 267 -30.72 10.73 86.54
CA GLY A 267 -31.50 11.89 86.04
C GLY A 267 -30.83 12.68 84.94
N ARG A 268 -29.62 12.33 84.51
CA ARG A 268 -28.89 12.95 83.38
C ARG A 268 -29.16 12.25 82.06
N TRP A 269 -29.53 12.99 81.06
CA TRP A 269 -29.75 12.48 79.67
C TRP A 269 -28.42 12.23 79.02
N LYS A 270 -28.04 10.95 78.79
CA LYS A 270 -26.89 10.62 77.98
C LYS A 270 -27.35 10.50 76.51
N LEU A 271 -26.84 11.33 75.63
CA LEU A 271 -26.91 11.10 74.20
C LEU A 271 -26.14 9.82 73.89
N LEU A 272 -26.85 8.77 73.53
CA LEU A 272 -26.21 7.59 72.98
C LEU A 272 -25.66 7.99 71.58
N HIS A 273 -24.37 8.20 71.49
CA HIS A 273 -23.72 8.39 70.20
C HIS A 273 -23.87 7.08 69.38
N PRO A 274 -24.40 7.16 68.12
CA PRO A 274 -24.48 5.98 67.30
C PRO A 274 -23.05 5.43 67.05
N PRO A 275 -22.86 4.10 67.03
CA PRO A 275 -21.57 3.53 66.86
C PRO A 275 -21.01 3.89 65.46
N LEU A 276 -19.76 4.39 65.43
CA LEU A 276 -19.11 4.92 64.21
C LEU A 276 -19.03 3.95 63.05
N TRP A 277 -19.08 2.60 63.31
CA TRP A 277 -19.08 1.62 62.24
C TRP A 277 -20.34 1.71 61.34
N GLN A 278 -21.43 2.33 61.82
CA GLN A 278 -22.63 2.54 61.00
C GLN A 278 -22.46 3.67 59.96
N LEU A 279 -21.51 4.57 60.18
CA LEU A 279 -21.23 5.67 59.27
C LEU A 279 -20.95 5.18 57.82
N HIS A 280 -20.28 4.06 57.70
CA HIS A 280 -20.01 3.46 56.40
C HIS A 280 -21.29 3.18 55.55
N HIS A 281 -22.36 2.75 56.21
CA HIS A 281 -23.63 2.54 55.51
C HIS A 281 -24.21 3.82 54.92
N PHE A 282 -24.13 4.92 55.68
CA PHE A 282 -24.63 6.23 55.24
C PHE A 282 -23.69 6.84 54.18
N LEU A 283 -22.36 6.68 54.33
CA LEU A 283 -21.40 7.14 53.34
C LEU A 283 -21.63 6.50 51.97
N ARG A 284 -22.05 5.23 51.94
CA ARG A 284 -22.31 4.51 50.67
C ARG A 284 -23.52 5.08 49.93
N SER A 285 -24.49 5.63 50.64
CA SER A 285 -25.74 6.20 50.06
C SER A 285 -25.69 7.72 49.94
N VAL A 286 -24.58 8.34 50.30
CA VAL A 286 -24.43 9.81 50.28
C VAL A 286 -24.62 10.35 48.87
N SER A 287 -25.49 11.36 48.74
CA SER A 287 -25.70 12.12 47.53
C SER A 287 -26.10 13.54 47.88
N PHE A 288 -25.23 14.52 47.59
CA PHE A 288 -25.48 15.91 47.91
C PHE A 288 -24.95 16.84 46.82
N ASN A 289 -25.42 18.08 46.79
CA ASN A 289 -24.86 19.13 45.96
C ASN A 289 -23.91 19.97 46.81
N ASN A 290 -22.67 20.11 46.35
CA ASN A 290 -21.70 20.97 47.03
C ASN A 290 -21.96 22.46 46.77
N SER A 291 -21.17 23.35 47.37
CA SER A 291 -21.36 24.81 47.24
C SER A 291 -21.13 25.34 45.81
N ALA A 292 -20.50 24.58 44.94
CA ALA A 292 -20.35 24.86 43.50
C ALA A 292 -21.54 24.35 42.65
N GLY A 293 -22.59 23.78 43.29
CA GLY A 293 -23.75 23.22 42.63
C GLY A 293 -23.46 21.93 41.90
N GLU A 294 -22.38 21.21 42.25
CA GLU A 294 -22.03 19.92 41.66
C GLU A 294 -22.54 18.78 42.56
N LYS A 295 -23.13 17.74 41.90
CA LYS A 295 -23.63 16.57 42.60
C LYS A 295 -22.47 15.63 42.94
N VAL A 296 -22.30 15.33 44.22
CA VAL A 296 -21.33 14.37 44.73
C VAL A 296 -22.06 13.09 45.13
N SER A 297 -21.71 11.96 44.52
CA SER A 297 -22.25 10.64 44.83
C SER A 297 -21.25 9.53 44.46
N PHE A 298 -21.43 8.34 45.01
CA PHE A 298 -20.56 7.19 44.78
C PHE A 298 -21.27 6.12 43.96
N ASP A 299 -20.50 5.34 43.19
CA ASP A 299 -20.98 4.17 42.50
C ASP A 299 -21.03 2.92 43.41
N GLU A 300 -21.45 1.78 42.88
CA GLU A 300 -21.52 0.52 43.62
C GLU A 300 -20.16 0.01 44.11
N SER A 301 -19.07 0.40 43.45
CA SER A 301 -17.70 0.09 43.84
C SER A 301 -17.13 1.03 44.92
N GLY A 302 -17.86 2.06 45.28
CA GLY A 302 -17.42 3.11 46.22
C GLY A 302 -16.54 4.18 45.56
N SER A 303 -16.46 4.25 44.23
CA SER A 303 -15.73 5.28 43.51
C SER A 303 -16.61 6.51 43.26
N LEU A 304 -16.01 7.70 43.25
CA LEU A 304 -16.72 8.95 42.95
C LEU A 304 -17.30 8.92 41.53
N ILE A 305 -18.60 9.24 41.39
CA ILE A 305 -19.22 9.40 40.07
C ILE A 305 -18.88 10.82 39.57
N ALA A 306 -17.73 10.94 38.93
CA ALA A 306 -17.25 12.17 38.31
C ALA A 306 -16.42 11.83 37.06
N GLY A 307 -16.18 12.83 36.22
CA GLY A 307 -15.31 12.72 35.04
C GLY A 307 -13.89 13.21 35.32
N PHE A 308 -13.11 13.26 34.26
CA PHE A 308 -11.77 13.87 34.27
C PHE A 308 -11.74 15.07 33.33
N ASP A 309 -11.05 16.12 33.71
CA ASP A 309 -10.66 17.24 32.87
C ASP A 309 -9.32 16.91 32.18
N ILE A 310 -9.17 17.31 30.93
CA ILE A 310 -7.90 17.27 30.21
C ILE A 310 -7.28 18.66 30.30
N ILE A 311 -6.11 18.74 30.94
CA ILE A 311 -5.40 19.97 31.24
C ILE A 311 -4.14 20.07 30.39
N ASN A 312 -3.97 21.20 29.70
CA ASN A 312 -2.72 21.55 29.02
C ASN A 312 -1.88 22.45 29.91
N TRP A 313 -0.60 22.13 30.06
CA TRP A 313 0.35 22.89 30.86
C TRP A 313 1.08 23.91 30.02
N VAL A 314 0.94 25.17 30.35
CA VAL A 314 1.58 26.31 29.71
C VAL A 314 2.57 26.95 30.66
N THR A 315 3.87 26.88 30.34
CA THR A 315 4.93 27.50 31.14
C THR A 315 5.33 28.85 30.55
N PHE A 316 5.83 29.72 31.41
CA PHE A 316 6.31 31.05 31.07
C PHE A 316 7.80 31.22 31.43
N SER A 317 8.46 32.20 30.85
CA SER A 317 9.89 32.47 31.04
C SER A 317 10.29 32.82 32.48
N ASN A 318 9.33 33.26 33.30
CA ASN A 318 9.51 33.51 34.74
C ASN A 318 9.34 32.24 35.60
N GLN A 319 9.46 31.05 35.02
CA GLN A 319 9.27 29.76 35.68
C GLN A 319 7.88 29.58 36.32
N SER A 320 6.89 30.35 35.89
CA SER A 320 5.50 30.13 36.28
C SER A 320 4.79 29.23 35.25
N PHE A 321 3.66 28.66 35.66
CA PHE A 321 2.83 27.88 34.76
C PHE A 321 1.35 28.21 34.92
N ARG A 322 0.57 27.88 33.90
CA ARG A 322 -0.88 27.94 33.91
C ARG A 322 -1.46 26.61 33.43
N ARG A 323 -2.49 26.13 34.11
CA ARG A 323 -3.28 24.96 33.77
C ARG A 323 -4.46 25.41 32.93
N VAL A 324 -4.52 24.98 31.64
CA VAL A 324 -5.59 25.34 30.75
C VAL A 324 -6.43 24.07 30.48
N ARG A 325 -7.73 24.13 30.81
CA ARG A 325 -8.62 23.02 30.54
C ARG A 325 -8.94 23.00 29.03
N VAL A 326 -8.54 21.95 28.36
CA VAL A 326 -8.69 21.78 26.91
C VAL A 326 -9.66 20.65 26.52
N GLY A 327 -10.20 19.96 27.50
CA GLY A 327 -11.17 18.90 27.23
C GLY A 327 -11.71 18.25 28.50
N LYS A 328 -12.58 17.26 28.33
CA LYS A 328 -13.15 16.48 29.42
C LYS A 328 -13.48 15.06 28.99
N ILE A 329 -13.49 14.17 29.98
CA ILE A 329 -13.89 12.77 29.87
C ILE A 329 -15.03 12.57 30.88
N GLU A 330 -16.22 12.26 30.41
CA GLU A 330 -17.38 12.04 31.28
C GLU A 330 -17.67 10.54 31.42
N PRO A 331 -18.17 10.06 32.58
CA PRO A 331 -18.64 8.69 32.71
C PRO A 331 -19.83 8.47 31.76
N VAL A 332 -19.90 7.29 31.14
CA VAL A 332 -20.99 6.94 30.21
C VAL A 332 -22.32 6.96 30.94
N ALA A 333 -23.16 7.94 30.67
CA ALA A 333 -24.52 7.98 31.15
C ALA A 333 -25.45 7.18 30.22
N PHE A 334 -26.36 6.37 30.77
CA PHE A 334 -27.46 5.78 30.02
C PHE A 334 -28.70 6.70 30.11
N PRO A 335 -29.38 7.05 28.99
CA PRO A 335 -29.08 6.74 27.58
C PRO A 335 -27.95 7.59 26.99
N LYS A 336 -27.29 7.08 25.94
CA LYS A 336 -26.15 7.69 25.23
C LYS A 336 -26.52 8.98 24.48
N GLU A 337 -26.80 10.06 25.19
CA GLU A 337 -27.12 11.35 24.55
C GLU A 337 -25.97 12.37 24.57
N LYS A 338 -24.89 12.10 25.30
CA LYS A 338 -23.72 12.98 25.36
C LYS A 338 -22.45 12.27 24.96
N GLU A 339 -21.58 12.98 24.22
CA GLU A 339 -20.23 12.54 23.95
C GLU A 339 -19.46 12.42 25.28
N ASP A 340 -18.94 11.23 25.53
CA ASP A 340 -18.17 10.89 26.74
C ASP A 340 -16.72 11.41 26.69
N PHE A 341 -16.30 12.01 25.55
CA PHE A 341 -14.97 12.57 25.32
C PHE A 341 -15.05 13.82 24.45
N THR A 342 -14.58 14.94 24.98
CA THR A 342 -14.49 16.21 24.23
C THR A 342 -13.11 16.81 24.38
N ILE A 343 -12.56 17.39 23.30
CA ILE A 343 -11.28 18.07 23.31
C ILE A 343 -11.30 19.28 22.37
N HIS A 344 -10.76 20.41 22.81
CA HIS A 344 -10.56 21.64 22.05
C HIS A 344 -9.10 21.71 21.64
N ALA A 345 -8.77 21.11 20.51
CA ALA A 345 -7.40 20.92 20.06
C ALA A 345 -6.71 22.26 19.72
N GLU A 346 -7.48 23.26 19.31
CA GLU A 346 -7.03 24.62 19.02
C GLU A 346 -6.52 25.39 20.23
N ASP A 347 -6.97 25.04 21.43
CA ASP A 347 -6.56 25.68 22.67
C ASP A 347 -5.26 25.10 23.23
N ILE A 348 -4.76 24.00 22.66
CA ILE A 348 -3.57 23.32 23.15
C ILE A 348 -2.31 24.04 22.65
N GLN A 349 -1.48 24.45 23.59
CA GLN A 349 -0.15 24.95 23.28
C GLN A 349 0.85 23.81 23.30
N TRP A 350 1.49 23.58 22.15
CA TRP A 350 2.50 22.54 21.98
C TRP A 350 3.92 23.09 22.21
N PRO A 351 4.88 22.23 22.56
CA PRO A 351 6.27 22.65 22.70
C PRO A 351 6.84 23.30 21.44
N LYS A 352 7.70 24.31 21.61
CA LYS A 352 8.33 25.06 20.52
C LYS A 352 9.05 24.17 19.50
N ARG A 353 9.63 23.06 19.93
CA ARG A 353 10.29 22.09 19.04
C ARG A 353 9.37 21.56 17.94
N PHE A 354 8.10 21.48 18.19
CA PHE A 354 7.10 21.01 17.23
C PHE A 354 6.42 22.16 16.45
N ASN A 355 7.08 23.34 16.38
CA ASN A 355 6.55 24.53 15.71
C ASN A 355 5.11 24.88 16.16
N GLN A 356 4.81 24.66 17.43
CA GLN A 356 3.48 24.84 18.02
C GLN A 356 2.37 24.00 17.34
N THR A 357 2.74 22.94 16.64
CA THR A 357 1.80 21.98 16.05
C THR A 357 1.81 20.68 16.83
N LYS A 358 0.80 19.85 16.65
CA LYS A 358 0.76 18.54 17.30
C LYS A 358 1.98 17.69 16.86
N PRO A 359 2.68 17.04 17.78
CA PRO A 359 3.78 16.16 17.42
C PRO A 359 3.28 14.93 16.68
N LEU A 360 4.07 14.45 15.71
CA LEU A 360 3.89 13.13 15.15
C LEU A 360 4.57 12.11 16.04
N SER A 361 3.88 11.05 16.42
CA SER A 361 4.44 9.94 17.19
C SER A 361 4.10 8.62 16.51
N LEU A 362 4.95 8.28 15.54
CA LEU A 362 4.86 7.10 14.69
C LEU A 362 6.21 6.39 14.68
N CYS A 363 6.23 5.07 14.58
CA CYS A 363 7.48 4.30 14.52
C CYS A 363 8.28 4.62 13.24
N ASN A 364 7.59 4.82 12.14
CA ASN A 364 8.15 5.22 10.84
C ASN A 364 7.16 6.09 10.07
N ASN A 365 7.66 6.73 9.03
CA ASN A 365 6.81 7.54 8.15
C ASN A 365 5.76 6.68 7.44
N MET A 366 4.62 7.29 7.12
CA MET A 366 3.57 6.66 6.34
C MET A 366 4.09 6.24 4.97
N CYS A 367 3.71 5.05 4.52
CA CYS A 367 4.01 4.58 3.18
C CYS A 367 3.36 5.50 2.13
N GLN A 368 4.13 5.82 1.10
CA GLN A 368 3.63 6.64 -0.01
C GLN A 368 2.68 5.82 -0.89
N MET A 369 1.88 6.51 -1.69
CA MET A 369 1.06 5.87 -2.71
C MET A 369 1.96 5.04 -3.66
N GLY A 370 1.47 3.91 -4.12
CA GLY A 370 2.25 2.95 -4.92
C GLY A 370 3.08 1.97 -4.09
N THR A 371 3.04 2.06 -2.76
CA THR A 371 3.75 1.17 -1.85
C THR A 371 2.79 0.57 -0.81
N SER A 372 3.07 -0.62 -0.33
CA SER A 372 2.33 -1.27 0.76
C SER A 372 3.24 -1.55 1.96
N LYS A 373 2.60 -1.69 3.12
CA LYS A 373 3.28 -2.03 4.36
C LYS A 373 3.75 -3.48 4.36
N ALA A 374 4.96 -3.69 4.82
CA ALA A 374 5.46 -5.01 5.14
C ALA A 374 5.93 -5.04 6.59
N LYS A 375 5.50 -6.06 7.32
CA LYS A 375 5.84 -6.24 8.73
C LYS A 375 7.34 -6.35 8.90
N LYS A 376 7.90 -5.54 9.80
CA LYS A 376 9.31 -5.57 10.16
C LYS A 376 9.56 -6.66 11.21
N GLU A 377 10.40 -7.64 10.89
CA GLU A 377 10.75 -8.71 11.82
C GLU A 377 11.44 -8.18 13.07
N GLY A 378 11.08 -8.70 14.23
CA GLY A 378 11.66 -8.31 15.53
C GLY A 378 11.21 -6.93 16.04
N LYS A 379 10.25 -6.28 15.39
CA LYS A 379 9.67 -5.01 15.85
C LYS A 379 8.17 -5.13 16.10
N PRO A 380 7.58 -4.24 16.95
CA PRO A 380 6.14 -4.17 17.12
C PRO A 380 5.40 -3.95 15.79
N PHE A 381 4.13 -4.34 15.73
CA PHE A 381 3.31 -4.29 14.51
C PHE A 381 3.11 -2.88 13.93
N CYS A 382 3.31 -1.82 14.72
CA CYS A 382 3.27 -0.42 14.26
C CYS A 382 4.51 -0.03 13.46
N CYS A 383 5.56 -0.85 13.48
CA CYS A 383 6.79 -0.63 12.72
C CYS A 383 6.78 -1.52 11.49
N TYR A 384 6.81 -0.90 10.32
CA TYR A 384 6.74 -1.59 9.03
C TYR A 384 7.70 -0.93 8.04
N ASP A 385 8.10 -1.69 7.05
CA ASP A 385 8.82 -1.17 5.90
C ASP A 385 7.85 -0.98 4.74
N CYS A 386 8.14 -0.01 3.87
CA CYS A 386 7.32 0.27 2.70
C CYS A 386 7.96 -0.36 1.47
N PHE A 387 7.25 -1.26 0.79
CA PHE A 387 7.71 -1.88 -0.43
C PHE A 387 6.84 -1.47 -1.62
N PRO A 388 7.45 -1.24 -2.79
CA PRO A 388 6.69 -1.01 -4.02
C PRO A 388 5.70 -2.15 -4.25
N CYS A 389 4.55 -1.83 -4.81
CA CYS A 389 3.57 -2.86 -5.16
C CYS A 389 4.16 -3.85 -6.16
N PRO A 390 3.83 -5.15 -6.08
CA PRO A 390 4.19 -6.12 -7.11
C PRO A 390 3.60 -5.75 -8.48
N GLU A 391 4.16 -6.32 -9.54
CA GLU A 391 3.64 -6.12 -10.89
C GLU A 391 2.13 -6.43 -10.97
N GLY A 392 1.41 -5.61 -11.70
CA GLY A 392 -0.05 -5.73 -11.84
C GLY A 392 -0.87 -5.16 -10.69
N LYS A 393 -0.25 -4.67 -9.61
CA LYS A 393 -0.94 -4.14 -8.43
C LYS A 393 -0.65 -2.66 -8.20
N ILE A 394 -1.58 -1.99 -7.51
CA ILE A 394 -1.50 -0.56 -7.19
C ILE A 394 -1.80 -0.32 -5.71
N ALA A 395 -1.38 0.84 -5.23
CA ALA A 395 -1.80 1.41 -3.95
C ALA A 395 -2.26 2.85 -4.17
N GLU A 396 -3.57 3.06 -4.18
CA GLU A 396 -4.21 4.37 -4.46
C GLU A 396 -4.07 5.34 -3.30
N GLN A 397 -3.98 4.83 -2.07
CA GLN A 397 -3.90 5.62 -0.86
C GLN A 397 -2.57 5.43 -0.15
N LYS A 398 -2.22 6.42 0.67
CA LYS A 398 -1.07 6.30 1.57
C LYS A 398 -1.35 5.23 2.63
N ASP A 399 -0.32 4.52 3.01
CA ASP A 399 -0.31 3.64 4.18
C ASP A 399 -1.19 2.39 4.03
N MET A 400 -1.36 1.90 2.79
CA MET A 400 -2.11 0.68 2.52
C MET A 400 -1.40 -0.58 3.03
N ASP A 401 -2.16 -1.49 3.62
CA ASP A 401 -1.63 -2.78 4.10
C ASP A 401 -1.36 -3.76 2.96
N VAL A 402 -2.16 -3.72 1.91
CA VAL A 402 -2.06 -4.62 0.76
C VAL A 402 -2.32 -3.86 -0.53
N CYS A 403 -1.55 -4.17 -1.57
CA CYS A 403 -1.77 -3.61 -2.90
C CYS A 403 -2.96 -4.29 -3.59
N ILE A 404 -3.79 -3.51 -4.30
CA ILE A 404 -4.97 -3.95 -5.02
C ILE A 404 -4.57 -4.39 -6.43
N GLN A 405 -5.08 -5.53 -6.89
CA GLN A 405 -4.87 -6.03 -8.25
C GLN A 405 -5.64 -5.17 -9.26
N CYS A 406 -4.97 -4.72 -10.33
CA CYS A 406 -5.67 -4.12 -11.46
C CYS A 406 -6.55 -5.16 -12.17
N PRO A 407 -7.75 -4.75 -12.68
CA PRO A 407 -8.54 -5.59 -13.57
C PRO A 407 -7.75 -6.02 -14.80
N ASP A 408 -8.08 -7.16 -15.42
CA ASP A 408 -7.34 -7.75 -16.56
C ASP A 408 -7.19 -6.81 -17.75
N VAL A 409 -8.16 -5.91 -17.95
CA VAL A 409 -8.17 -4.90 -19.02
C VAL A 409 -7.40 -3.62 -18.67
N HIS A 410 -6.78 -3.57 -17.49
CA HIS A 410 -6.01 -2.42 -16.99
C HIS A 410 -4.61 -2.87 -16.57
N TYR A 411 -3.69 -1.91 -16.49
CA TYR A 411 -2.36 -2.11 -15.97
C TYR A 411 -1.95 -0.93 -15.08
N PRO A 412 -1.05 -1.12 -14.11
CA PRO A 412 -0.61 -0.04 -13.24
C PRO A 412 0.20 1.01 -14.01
N ASN A 413 0.01 2.27 -13.67
CA ASN A 413 0.88 3.34 -14.14
C ASN A 413 2.32 3.15 -13.57
N PRO A 414 3.33 3.87 -14.07
CA PRO A 414 4.71 3.74 -13.61
C PRO A 414 4.91 4.00 -12.10
N THR A 415 4.02 4.78 -11.48
CA THR A 415 4.04 5.07 -10.03
C THR A 415 3.19 4.09 -9.22
N GLN A 416 2.52 3.13 -9.85
CA GLN A 416 1.66 2.12 -9.21
C GLN A 416 0.53 2.70 -8.33
N VAL A 417 0.03 3.87 -8.71
CA VAL A 417 -1.05 4.58 -8.00
C VAL A 417 -2.41 4.36 -8.64
N LEU A 418 -2.45 4.21 -9.96
CA LEU A 418 -3.66 4.13 -10.77
C LEU A 418 -3.59 2.97 -11.76
N CYS A 419 -4.72 2.34 -12.02
CA CYS A 419 -4.87 1.40 -13.13
C CYS A 419 -5.28 2.13 -14.42
N ILE A 420 -4.45 2.02 -15.46
CA ILE A 420 -4.67 2.62 -16.78
C ILE A 420 -5.25 1.53 -17.70
N PRO A 421 -6.25 1.83 -18.55
CA PRO A 421 -6.79 0.87 -19.49
C PRO A 421 -5.74 0.47 -20.52
N LYS A 422 -5.61 -0.84 -20.79
CA LYS A 422 -4.74 -1.38 -21.84
C LYS A 422 -5.26 -0.97 -23.22
N SER A 423 -4.34 -0.60 -24.12
CA SER A 423 -4.68 -0.30 -25.51
C SER A 423 -4.83 -1.56 -26.34
N LYS A 424 -5.83 -1.61 -27.23
CA LYS A 424 -5.98 -2.72 -28.18
C LYS A 424 -4.99 -2.55 -29.32
N THR A 425 -4.17 -3.58 -29.59
CA THR A 425 -3.20 -3.57 -30.67
C THR A 425 -3.46 -4.70 -31.66
N TYR A 426 -3.37 -4.38 -32.92
CA TYR A 426 -3.41 -5.29 -34.09
C TYR A 426 -2.66 -4.61 -35.22
N LEU A 427 -2.26 -5.37 -36.27
CA LEU A 427 -1.59 -4.80 -37.42
C LEU A 427 -2.58 -3.99 -38.28
N SER A 428 -2.52 -2.66 -38.16
CA SER A 428 -3.43 -1.73 -38.84
C SER A 428 -2.82 -1.11 -40.08
N TYR A 429 -3.67 -0.76 -41.05
CA TYR A 429 -3.28 0.06 -42.18
C TYR A 429 -2.82 1.47 -41.84
N GLY A 430 -3.13 1.98 -40.62
CA GLY A 430 -2.68 3.29 -40.13
C GLY A 430 -1.27 3.28 -39.52
N GLU A 431 -0.72 2.11 -39.21
CA GLU A 431 0.63 1.99 -38.64
C GLU A 431 1.70 1.96 -39.74
N PRO A 432 2.91 2.54 -39.48
CA PRO A 432 4.01 2.52 -40.47
C PRO A 432 4.33 1.14 -40.99
N LEU A 433 4.31 0.10 -40.14
CA LEU A 433 4.56 -1.28 -40.51
C LEU A 433 3.47 -1.81 -41.46
N GLY A 434 2.21 -1.56 -41.17
CA GLY A 434 1.08 -1.96 -42.01
C GLY A 434 1.08 -1.24 -43.36
N ILE A 435 1.35 0.08 -43.39
CA ILE A 435 1.48 0.85 -44.63
C ILE A 435 2.59 0.30 -45.53
N THR A 436 3.76 0.03 -44.95
CA THR A 436 4.92 -0.48 -45.74
C THR A 436 4.64 -1.84 -46.31
N LEU A 437 4.06 -2.77 -45.54
CA LEU A 437 3.70 -4.11 -46.06
C LEU A 437 2.61 -4.06 -47.09
N ALA A 438 1.57 -3.22 -46.91
CA ALA A 438 0.49 -3.05 -47.87
C ALA A 438 0.99 -2.44 -49.18
N SER A 439 1.82 -1.39 -49.13
CA SER A 439 2.40 -0.77 -50.33
C SER A 439 3.31 -1.73 -51.10
N PHE A 440 4.08 -2.55 -50.37
CA PHE A 440 4.92 -3.58 -50.96
C PHE A 440 4.08 -4.71 -51.63
N ALA A 441 2.99 -5.12 -50.99
CA ALA A 441 2.05 -6.10 -51.57
C ALA A 441 1.38 -5.57 -52.86
N LEU A 442 0.90 -4.33 -52.84
CA LEU A 442 0.26 -3.68 -53.99
C LEU A 442 1.26 -3.49 -55.14
N SER A 443 2.47 -3.00 -54.87
CA SER A 443 3.51 -2.83 -55.90
C SER A 443 3.87 -4.16 -56.57
N SER A 444 3.98 -5.23 -55.76
CA SER A 444 4.26 -6.58 -56.25
C SER A 444 3.08 -7.15 -57.05
N THR A 445 1.84 -6.83 -56.68
CA THR A 445 0.65 -7.16 -57.44
C THR A 445 0.67 -6.48 -58.83
N PHE A 446 0.96 -5.19 -58.89
CA PHE A 446 1.10 -4.47 -60.17
C PHE A 446 2.20 -5.02 -61.02
N LEU A 447 3.36 -5.34 -60.41
CA LEU A 447 4.47 -5.99 -61.14
C LEU A 447 4.08 -7.34 -61.72
N SER A 448 3.38 -8.19 -60.97
CA SER A 448 2.88 -9.50 -61.45
C SER A 448 1.86 -9.33 -62.57
N ALA A 449 0.93 -8.37 -62.43
CA ALA A 449 -0.04 -8.05 -63.47
C ALA A 449 0.62 -7.54 -64.78
N PHE A 450 1.66 -6.68 -64.63
CA PHE A 450 2.43 -6.18 -65.75
C PHE A 450 3.14 -7.31 -66.50
N ILE A 451 3.78 -8.22 -65.79
CA ILE A 451 4.45 -9.40 -66.35
C ILE A 451 3.41 -10.31 -67.08
N LEU A 452 2.25 -10.52 -66.45
CA LEU A 452 1.17 -11.27 -67.10
C LEU A 452 0.73 -10.60 -68.42
N GLY A 453 0.56 -9.25 -68.41
CA GLY A 453 0.26 -8.47 -69.59
C GLY A 453 1.29 -8.65 -70.73
N ILE A 454 2.59 -8.66 -70.36
CA ILE A 454 3.67 -8.95 -71.35
C ILE A 454 3.49 -10.36 -71.98
N PHE A 455 3.27 -11.39 -71.13
CA PHE A 455 3.12 -12.76 -71.63
C PHE A 455 1.85 -12.94 -72.43
N VAL A 456 0.79 -12.22 -72.16
CA VAL A 456 -0.44 -12.22 -72.99
C VAL A 456 -0.23 -11.50 -74.32
N LYS A 457 0.41 -10.32 -74.31
CA LYS A 457 0.72 -9.49 -75.49
C LYS A 457 1.65 -10.26 -76.46
N TYR A 458 2.68 -10.94 -75.99
CA TYR A 458 3.65 -11.67 -76.75
C TYR A 458 3.41 -13.19 -76.77
N HIS A 459 2.14 -13.62 -76.72
CA HIS A 459 1.70 -15.02 -76.59
C HIS A 459 2.18 -15.96 -77.72
N ASP A 460 2.44 -15.42 -78.92
CA ASP A 460 2.86 -16.20 -80.08
C ASP A 460 4.38 -16.37 -80.19
N THR A 461 5.14 -15.76 -79.36
CA THR A 461 6.60 -15.86 -79.37
C THR A 461 7.08 -17.27 -78.99
N PRO A 462 8.22 -17.69 -79.52
CA PRO A 462 8.77 -19.03 -79.26
C PRO A 462 9.00 -19.34 -77.79
N ILE A 463 9.45 -18.35 -77.05
CA ILE A 463 9.75 -18.49 -75.61
C ILE A 463 8.48 -18.74 -74.77
N VAL A 464 7.36 -18.07 -75.09
CA VAL A 464 6.08 -18.24 -74.37
C VAL A 464 5.45 -19.61 -74.79
N LYS A 465 5.59 -20.05 -76.08
CA LYS A 465 5.11 -21.34 -76.53
C LYS A 465 5.88 -22.49 -75.89
N ALA A 466 7.19 -22.36 -75.74
CA ALA A 466 8.06 -23.35 -75.12
C ALA A 466 7.75 -23.54 -73.63
N ASN A 467 7.29 -22.49 -72.96
CA ASN A 467 7.01 -22.42 -71.47
C ASN A 467 5.65 -22.99 -71.02
N ASN A 468 4.91 -23.71 -71.86
CA ASN A 468 3.55 -24.20 -71.61
C ASN A 468 2.62 -23.06 -71.12
N ARG A 469 2.04 -22.29 -72.05
CA ARG A 469 1.25 -21.08 -71.84
C ARG A 469 0.28 -21.19 -70.65
N ASN A 470 -0.50 -22.27 -70.56
CA ASN A 470 -1.55 -22.39 -69.54
C ASN A 470 -0.97 -22.47 -68.15
N LEU A 471 0.10 -23.27 -67.91
CA LEU A 471 0.76 -23.35 -66.61
C LEU A 471 1.42 -22.02 -66.24
N THR A 472 1.96 -21.30 -67.22
CA THR A 472 2.58 -19.99 -66.99
C THR A 472 1.54 -18.92 -66.52
N TYR A 473 0.39 -18.90 -67.23
CA TYR A 473 -0.70 -17.96 -66.81
C TYR A 473 -1.30 -18.34 -65.47
N THR A 474 -1.55 -19.63 -65.20
CA THR A 474 -2.05 -20.12 -63.95
C THR A 474 -1.07 -19.74 -62.82
N LEU A 475 0.24 -19.92 -63.00
CA LEU A 475 1.25 -19.56 -62.02
C LEU A 475 1.29 -18.04 -61.76
N LEU A 476 1.28 -17.18 -62.78
CA LEU A 476 1.26 -15.73 -62.65
C LEU A 476 -0.01 -15.22 -61.95
N ILE A 477 -1.17 -15.80 -62.29
CA ILE A 477 -2.45 -15.49 -61.63
C ILE A 477 -2.42 -15.92 -60.18
N SER A 478 -1.88 -17.11 -59.87
CA SER A 478 -1.71 -17.58 -58.47
C SER A 478 -0.77 -16.66 -57.67
N LEU A 479 0.34 -16.19 -58.27
CA LEU A 479 1.23 -15.23 -57.62
C LEU A 479 0.57 -13.89 -57.38
N LEU A 480 -0.22 -13.38 -58.35
CA LEU A 480 -0.99 -12.16 -58.22
C LEU A 480 -1.98 -12.26 -57.05
N PHE A 481 -2.74 -13.34 -56.96
CA PHE A 481 -3.64 -13.58 -55.85
C PHE A 481 -2.92 -13.79 -54.54
N SER A 482 -1.71 -14.35 -54.50
CA SER A 482 -0.88 -14.49 -53.33
C SER A 482 -0.48 -13.12 -52.75
N PHE A 483 -0.09 -12.16 -53.61
CA PHE A 483 0.20 -10.79 -53.15
C PHE A 483 -1.06 -10.08 -52.62
N LEU A 484 -2.22 -10.25 -53.27
CA LEU A 484 -3.48 -9.71 -52.76
C LEU A 484 -3.93 -10.37 -51.47
N CYS A 485 -3.69 -11.69 -51.32
CA CYS A 485 -4.01 -12.40 -50.11
C CYS A 485 -3.25 -11.86 -48.90
N ALA A 486 -2.03 -11.36 -49.07
CA ALA A 486 -1.25 -10.73 -47.99
C ALA A 486 -1.98 -9.53 -47.40
N LEU A 487 -2.83 -8.81 -48.13
CA LEU A 487 -3.62 -7.70 -47.62
C LEU A 487 -4.74 -8.14 -46.66
N LEU A 488 -5.22 -9.38 -46.76
CA LEU A 488 -6.24 -9.93 -45.84
C LEU A 488 -5.73 -10.12 -44.40
N PHE A 489 -4.42 -10.08 -44.18
CA PHE A 489 -3.80 -10.21 -42.89
C PHE A 489 -3.71 -8.86 -42.18
N ILE A 490 -3.86 -7.74 -42.88
CA ILE A 490 -3.78 -6.38 -42.33
C ILE A 490 -5.20 -5.91 -42.00
N GLY A 491 -5.39 -5.38 -40.80
CA GLY A 491 -6.67 -4.83 -40.34
C GLY A 491 -7.20 -5.52 -39.11
N HIS A 492 -8.37 -5.10 -38.65
CA HIS A 492 -9.01 -5.66 -37.45
C HIS A 492 -9.42 -7.12 -37.69
N PRO A 493 -9.01 -8.06 -36.81
CA PRO A 493 -9.43 -9.46 -36.92
C PRO A 493 -10.95 -9.62 -36.76
N GLU A 494 -11.63 -10.01 -37.82
CA GLU A 494 -13.06 -10.34 -37.83
C GLU A 494 -13.25 -11.84 -38.13
N LYS A 495 -14.42 -12.40 -37.83
CA LYS A 495 -14.72 -13.81 -38.08
C LYS A 495 -14.46 -14.21 -39.53
N LEU A 496 -14.91 -13.37 -40.47
CA LEU A 496 -14.76 -13.67 -41.91
C LEU A 496 -13.31 -13.58 -42.38
N THR A 497 -12.57 -12.57 -41.93
CA THR A 497 -11.15 -12.39 -42.27
C THR A 497 -10.30 -13.51 -41.69
N CYS A 498 -10.55 -13.95 -40.44
CA CYS A 498 -9.84 -15.07 -39.84
C CYS A 498 -10.07 -16.39 -40.57
N LEU A 499 -11.29 -16.67 -41.06
CA LEU A 499 -11.60 -17.87 -41.82
C LEU A 499 -10.92 -17.86 -43.19
N ILE A 500 -10.92 -16.73 -43.91
CA ILE A 500 -10.48 -16.65 -45.30
C ILE A 500 -8.96 -16.54 -45.42
N ARG A 501 -8.28 -15.74 -44.55
CA ARG A 501 -6.87 -15.41 -44.75
C ARG A 501 -5.96 -16.64 -44.84
N GLN A 502 -6.07 -17.57 -43.90
CA GLN A 502 -5.23 -18.77 -43.86
C GLN A 502 -5.59 -19.79 -44.93
N THR A 503 -6.89 -20.00 -45.20
CA THR A 503 -7.36 -20.96 -46.20
C THR A 503 -7.10 -20.47 -47.64
N ALA A 504 -7.31 -19.18 -47.92
CA ALA A 504 -6.99 -18.57 -49.20
C ALA A 504 -5.48 -18.67 -49.49
N PHE A 505 -4.66 -18.30 -48.50
CA PHE A 505 -3.22 -18.44 -48.60
C PHE A 505 -2.80 -19.88 -48.94
N GLY A 506 -3.24 -20.87 -48.13
CA GLY A 506 -2.90 -22.28 -48.34
C GLY A 506 -3.27 -22.81 -49.74
N ILE A 507 -4.47 -22.49 -50.22
CA ILE A 507 -4.96 -22.93 -51.52
C ILE A 507 -4.20 -22.25 -52.66
N ILE A 508 -4.03 -20.92 -52.61
CA ILE A 508 -3.35 -20.16 -53.68
C ILE A 508 -1.89 -20.58 -53.82
N PHE A 509 -1.19 -20.72 -52.68
CA PHE A 509 0.21 -21.14 -52.69
C PHE A 509 0.40 -22.59 -53.16
N SER A 510 -0.44 -23.50 -52.74
CA SER A 510 -0.34 -24.89 -53.25
C SER A 510 -0.62 -24.98 -54.75
N ALA A 511 -1.52 -24.15 -55.29
CA ALA A 511 -1.71 -24.02 -56.73
C ALA A 511 -0.45 -23.46 -57.44
N ALA A 512 0.21 -22.45 -56.89
CA ALA A 512 1.45 -21.89 -57.42
C ALA A 512 2.59 -22.95 -57.45
N VAL A 513 2.84 -23.62 -56.31
CA VAL A 513 3.91 -24.62 -56.18
C VAL A 513 3.60 -25.86 -57.06
N SER A 514 2.34 -26.26 -57.14
CA SER A 514 1.94 -27.37 -58.04
C SER A 514 2.11 -27.06 -59.53
N CYS A 515 1.93 -25.81 -59.98
CA CYS A 515 2.26 -25.35 -61.29
C CYS A 515 3.77 -25.48 -61.58
N ILE A 516 4.61 -25.17 -60.63
CA ILE A 516 6.06 -25.33 -60.76
C ILE A 516 6.42 -26.78 -60.78
N LEU A 517 5.85 -27.64 -59.95
CA LEU A 517 6.03 -29.09 -59.96
C LEU A 517 5.62 -29.67 -61.29
N ALA A 518 4.46 -29.31 -61.84
CA ALA A 518 4.00 -29.75 -63.11
C ALA A 518 4.94 -29.36 -64.24
N LYS A 519 5.49 -28.11 -64.21
CA LYS A 519 6.50 -27.64 -65.17
C LYS A 519 7.76 -28.54 -65.17
N THR A 520 8.31 -28.75 -63.93
CA THR A 520 9.53 -29.56 -63.75
C THR A 520 9.33 -31.01 -64.20
N ILE A 521 8.20 -31.64 -63.80
CA ILE A 521 7.87 -33.01 -64.22
C ILE A 521 7.75 -33.12 -65.72
N ILE A 522 7.08 -32.16 -66.40
CA ILE A 522 6.96 -32.19 -67.87
C ILE A 522 8.33 -32.10 -68.54
N VAL A 523 9.24 -31.23 -68.04
CA VAL A 523 10.59 -31.14 -68.63
C VAL A 523 11.34 -32.44 -68.41
N VAL A 524 11.34 -33.06 -67.23
CA VAL A 524 11.99 -34.36 -67.00
C VAL A 524 11.42 -35.45 -67.90
N LEU A 525 10.09 -35.55 -67.99
CA LEU A 525 9.42 -36.58 -68.84
C LEU A 525 9.69 -36.34 -70.29
N ALA A 526 9.73 -35.11 -70.82
CA ALA A 526 10.02 -34.79 -72.18
C ALA A 526 11.45 -35.31 -72.59
N PHE A 527 12.43 -35.12 -71.71
CA PHE A 527 13.79 -35.60 -71.92
C PHE A 527 13.89 -37.14 -71.80
N THR A 528 13.17 -37.73 -70.83
CA THR A 528 13.17 -39.21 -70.67
C THR A 528 12.44 -39.93 -71.81
N ALA A 529 11.41 -39.29 -72.40
CA ALA A 529 10.63 -39.81 -73.52
C ALA A 529 11.35 -39.77 -74.87
N ILE A 530 12.47 -39.06 -75.02
CA ILE A 530 13.32 -39.00 -76.24
C ILE A 530 14.08 -40.31 -76.46
N LYS A 531 14.26 -41.13 -75.40
CA LYS A 531 14.92 -42.44 -75.53
C LYS A 531 14.01 -43.42 -76.40
N PRO A 532 14.58 -44.08 -77.43
CA PRO A 532 13.80 -45.01 -78.27
C PRO A 532 13.30 -46.21 -77.44
N GLY A 533 11.97 -46.50 -77.55
CA GLY A 533 11.31 -47.57 -76.80
C GLY A 533 10.61 -47.19 -75.51
N SER A 534 10.60 -45.90 -75.09
CA SER A 534 9.99 -45.44 -73.86
C SER A 534 8.47 -45.47 -73.91
N ARG A 535 7.83 -46.28 -73.03
CA ARG A 535 6.36 -46.29 -72.80
C ARG A 535 5.84 -44.94 -72.24
N MET A 536 6.72 -44.02 -71.78
CA MET A 536 6.40 -42.72 -71.19
C MET A 536 5.87 -41.71 -72.22
N LYS A 537 6.02 -41.93 -73.51
CA LYS A 537 5.52 -41.05 -74.59
C LYS A 537 4.00 -40.82 -74.52
N LYS A 538 3.26 -41.79 -73.97
CA LYS A 538 1.81 -41.75 -73.78
C LYS A 538 1.37 -40.80 -72.65
N TRP A 539 2.25 -40.52 -71.68
CA TRP A 539 1.97 -39.71 -70.48
C TRP A 539 2.43 -38.26 -70.65
N VAL A 540 3.25 -37.96 -71.65
CA VAL A 540 3.73 -36.60 -71.91
C VAL A 540 2.66 -35.79 -72.62
N GLY A 541 1.85 -35.01 -71.89
CA GLY A 541 0.81 -34.17 -72.47
C GLY A 541 0.26 -33.12 -71.56
N ARG A 542 -0.52 -32.19 -72.14
CA ARG A 542 -1.20 -31.11 -71.40
C ARG A 542 -2.14 -31.63 -70.32
N GLN A 543 -2.64 -32.86 -70.45
CA GLN A 543 -3.56 -33.46 -69.47
C GLN A 543 -2.84 -33.80 -68.15
N LEU A 544 -1.60 -34.31 -68.19
CA LEU A 544 -0.81 -34.63 -67.02
C LEU A 544 -0.56 -33.36 -66.16
N ALA A 545 -0.17 -32.27 -66.83
CA ALA A 545 0.05 -30.99 -66.12
C ALA A 545 -1.20 -30.50 -65.41
N LYS A 546 -2.35 -30.54 -66.07
CA LYS A 546 -3.64 -30.18 -65.49
C LYS A 546 -4.03 -31.10 -64.33
N SER A 547 -3.78 -32.43 -64.51
CA SER A 547 -4.08 -33.41 -63.45
C SER A 547 -3.24 -33.18 -62.23
N ILE A 548 -1.93 -32.89 -62.34
CA ILE A 548 -1.05 -32.58 -61.16
C ILE A 548 -1.53 -31.34 -60.39
N VAL A 549 -1.81 -30.24 -61.11
CA VAL A 549 -2.26 -29.00 -60.48
C VAL A 549 -3.63 -29.19 -59.83
N LEU A 550 -4.56 -29.86 -60.54
CA LEU A 550 -5.91 -30.08 -60.01
C LEU A 550 -5.93 -31.00 -58.79
N SER A 551 -5.20 -32.12 -58.83
CA SER A 551 -5.14 -33.10 -57.74
C SER A 551 -4.49 -32.50 -56.51
N SER A 552 -3.36 -31.75 -56.63
CA SER A 552 -2.71 -31.08 -55.52
C SER A 552 -3.59 -30.00 -54.92
N SER A 553 -4.27 -29.22 -55.79
CA SER A 553 -5.20 -28.16 -55.28
C SER A 553 -6.41 -28.78 -54.57
N LEU A 554 -6.98 -29.90 -55.10
CA LEU A 554 -8.08 -30.59 -54.44
C LEU A 554 -7.70 -31.15 -53.06
N ILE A 555 -6.52 -31.74 -52.92
CA ILE A 555 -6.03 -32.24 -51.64
C ILE A 555 -5.94 -31.07 -50.66
N GLN A 556 -5.35 -29.95 -51.06
CA GLN A 556 -5.24 -28.76 -50.17
C GLN A 556 -6.62 -28.19 -49.80
N ILE A 557 -7.55 -28.09 -50.76
CA ILE A 557 -8.93 -27.66 -50.51
C ILE A 557 -9.59 -28.61 -49.50
N THR A 558 -9.40 -29.94 -49.65
CA THR A 558 -9.95 -30.89 -48.68
C THR A 558 -9.38 -30.67 -47.27
N ILE A 559 -8.06 -30.49 -47.12
CA ILE A 559 -7.44 -30.21 -45.84
C ILE A 559 -8.01 -28.91 -45.21
N CYS A 560 -8.10 -27.85 -46.03
CA CYS A 560 -8.68 -26.57 -45.57
C CYS A 560 -10.17 -26.71 -45.21
N THR A 561 -10.96 -27.49 -45.96
CA THR A 561 -12.37 -27.71 -45.67
C THR A 561 -12.56 -28.47 -44.35
N VAL A 562 -11.79 -29.54 -44.14
CA VAL A 562 -11.80 -30.29 -42.88
C VAL A 562 -11.43 -29.36 -41.71
N TRP A 563 -10.41 -28.51 -41.89
CA TRP A 563 -10.03 -27.52 -40.87
C TRP A 563 -11.17 -26.57 -40.54
N LEU A 564 -11.79 -25.95 -41.53
CA LEU A 564 -12.89 -25.00 -41.35
C LEU A 564 -14.14 -25.63 -40.71
N VAL A 565 -14.41 -26.93 -40.96
CA VAL A 565 -15.59 -27.62 -40.40
C VAL A 565 -15.36 -28.06 -38.95
N ILE A 566 -14.17 -28.58 -38.63
CA ILE A 566 -13.91 -29.19 -37.33
C ILE A 566 -13.35 -28.15 -36.32
N PHE A 567 -12.44 -27.30 -36.76
CA PHE A 567 -11.73 -26.32 -35.90
C PHE A 567 -11.61 -24.97 -36.59
N PRO A 568 -12.72 -24.23 -36.80
CA PRO A 568 -12.69 -22.97 -37.52
C PRO A 568 -11.84 -21.93 -36.80
N PRO A 569 -10.97 -21.20 -37.52
CA PRO A 569 -10.28 -20.04 -36.95
C PRO A 569 -11.25 -18.95 -36.53
N PHE A 570 -10.95 -18.30 -35.40
CA PHE A 570 -11.81 -17.27 -34.81
C PHE A 570 -10.97 -16.09 -34.28
N PRO A 571 -11.57 -14.87 -34.16
CA PRO A 571 -10.90 -13.75 -33.51
C PRO A 571 -10.78 -14.00 -32.00
N ASP A 572 -9.60 -13.79 -31.45
CA ASP A 572 -9.26 -14.00 -30.05
C ASP A 572 -8.55 -12.77 -29.48
N VAL A 573 -8.55 -12.67 -28.16
CA VAL A 573 -8.01 -11.52 -27.43
C VAL A 573 -7.04 -12.02 -26.36
N ASP A 574 -5.76 -11.82 -26.57
CA ASP A 574 -4.74 -12.14 -25.58
C ASP A 574 -4.51 -10.95 -24.64
N MET A 575 -4.88 -11.12 -23.38
CA MET A 575 -4.76 -10.10 -22.31
C MET A 575 -3.48 -10.27 -21.48
N ASN A 576 -2.78 -11.39 -21.61
CA ASN A 576 -1.72 -11.81 -20.69
C ASN A 576 -0.30 -11.68 -21.27
N SER A 577 -0.15 -11.77 -22.57
CA SER A 577 1.18 -11.75 -23.21
C SER A 577 1.89 -10.40 -23.12
N MET A 578 1.14 -9.29 -23.00
CA MET A 578 1.69 -7.94 -22.86
C MET A 578 1.08 -7.20 -21.67
N THR A 579 1.89 -6.47 -20.94
CA THR A 579 1.44 -5.75 -19.75
C THR A 579 0.56 -4.54 -20.05
N ALA A 580 0.90 -3.77 -21.09
CA ALA A 580 0.23 -2.51 -21.43
C ALA A 580 -0.75 -2.60 -22.61
N GLU A 581 -0.73 -3.71 -23.36
CA GLU A 581 -1.46 -3.87 -24.61
C GLU A 581 -2.32 -5.15 -24.60
N ILE A 582 -3.48 -5.06 -25.19
CA ILE A 582 -4.37 -6.20 -25.47
C ILE A 582 -4.16 -6.57 -26.92
N ILE A 583 -3.64 -7.76 -27.17
CA ILE A 583 -3.41 -8.24 -28.52
C ILE A 583 -4.71 -8.81 -29.08
N VAL A 584 -5.15 -8.27 -30.23
CA VAL A 584 -6.28 -8.82 -30.97
C VAL A 584 -5.72 -9.59 -32.14
N GLU A 585 -5.92 -10.90 -32.16
CA GLU A 585 -5.38 -11.79 -33.17
C GLU A 585 -6.41 -12.80 -33.64
N CYS A 586 -6.12 -13.51 -34.72
CA CYS A 586 -6.91 -14.66 -35.12
C CYS A 586 -6.27 -15.94 -34.57
N ASN A 587 -7.01 -16.63 -33.73
CA ASN A 587 -6.65 -17.97 -33.26
C ASN A 587 -6.94 -19.00 -34.36
N GLU A 588 -5.99 -19.86 -34.63
CA GLU A 588 -6.11 -20.89 -35.66
C GLU A 588 -7.10 -22.03 -35.30
N GLY A 589 -7.69 -22.02 -34.14
CA GLY A 589 -8.57 -23.07 -33.62
C GLY A 589 -7.83 -24.40 -33.34
N SER A 590 -7.01 -24.87 -34.27
CA SER A 590 -6.16 -26.05 -34.10
C SER A 590 -4.79 -25.81 -34.71
N THR A 591 -3.77 -25.73 -33.88
CA THR A 591 -2.36 -25.62 -34.29
C THR A 591 -1.93 -26.82 -35.16
N PHE A 592 -2.46 -28.01 -34.90
CA PHE A 592 -2.18 -29.20 -35.70
C PHE A 592 -2.67 -29.06 -37.16
N MET A 593 -3.90 -28.57 -37.35
CA MET A 593 -4.48 -28.38 -38.69
C MET A 593 -3.74 -27.28 -39.46
N PHE A 594 -3.32 -26.21 -38.80
CA PHE A 594 -2.47 -25.18 -39.39
C PHE A 594 -1.15 -25.76 -39.90
N TYR A 595 -0.47 -26.61 -39.11
CA TYR A 595 0.75 -27.29 -39.55
C TYR A 595 0.48 -28.35 -40.63
N CYS A 596 -0.70 -28.95 -40.72
CA CYS A 596 -1.06 -29.82 -41.82
C CYS A 596 -1.14 -29.05 -43.16
N VAL A 597 -1.73 -27.86 -43.17
CA VAL A 597 -1.79 -26.96 -44.33
C VAL A 597 -0.39 -26.56 -44.79
N LEU A 598 0.46 -26.10 -43.87
CA LEU A 598 1.85 -25.72 -44.15
C LEU A 598 2.71 -26.93 -44.56
N GLY A 599 2.50 -28.07 -43.93
CA GLY A 599 3.22 -29.32 -44.20
C GLY A 599 2.99 -29.86 -45.60
N PHE A 600 1.73 -29.79 -46.05
CA PHE A 600 1.43 -30.21 -47.45
C PHE A 600 2.07 -29.25 -48.47
N MET A 601 2.04 -27.92 -48.22
CA MET A 601 2.74 -26.96 -49.10
C MET A 601 4.26 -27.20 -49.09
N GLY A 602 4.84 -27.45 -47.91
CA GLY A 602 6.26 -27.78 -47.76
C GLY A 602 6.64 -29.08 -48.49
N PHE A 603 5.79 -30.10 -48.40
CA PHE A 603 5.98 -31.33 -49.13
C PHE A 603 6.01 -31.09 -50.66
N LEU A 604 5.03 -30.34 -51.21
CA LEU A 604 5.03 -29.99 -52.61
C LEU A 604 6.26 -29.19 -53.02
N ALA A 605 6.73 -28.26 -52.16
CA ALA A 605 7.92 -27.46 -52.42
C ALA A 605 9.20 -28.31 -52.42
N ILE A 606 9.36 -29.23 -51.47
CA ILE A 606 10.51 -30.15 -51.41
C ILE A 606 10.51 -31.06 -52.64
N VAL A 607 9.38 -31.65 -52.98
CA VAL A 607 9.28 -32.47 -54.19
C VAL A 607 9.61 -31.70 -55.49
N SER A 608 9.09 -30.42 -55.56
CA SER A 608 9.42 -29.53 -56.70
C SER A 608 10.91 -29.18 -56.71
N PHE A 609 11.53 -28.94 -55.58
CA PHE A 609 12.96 -28.69 -55.49
C PHE A 609 13.79 -29.90 -55.93
N VAL A 610 13.48 -31.06 -55.37
CA VAL A 610 14.20 -32.34 -55.75
C VAL A 610 14.11 -32.61 -57.22
N VAL A 611 12.90 -32.55 -57.80
CA VAL A 611 12.69 -32.82 -59.26
C VAL A 611 13.44 -31.75 -60.09
N ALA A 612 13.40 -30.48 -59.73
CA ALA A 612 14.10 -29.41 -60.42
C ALA A 612 15.63 -29.58 -60.31
N PHE A 613 16.12 -29.95 -59.10
CA PHE A 613 17.53 -30.21 -58.87
C PHE A 613 18.08 -31.37 -59.70
N LEU A 614 17.33 -32.46 -59.83
CA LEU A 614 17.68 -33.59 -60.68
C LEU A 614 17.64 -33.19 -62.15
N ALA A 615 16.71 -32.30 -62.54
CA ALA A 615 16.57 -31.81 -63.91
C ALA A 615 17.64 -30.80 -64.35
N ARG A 616 18.40 -30.18 -63.37
CA ARG A 616 19.37 -29.13 -63.67
C ARG A 616 20.50 -29.53 -64.60
N SER A 617 20.84 -30.83 -64.65
CA SER A 617 21.89 -31.41 -65.53
C SER A 617 21.40 -31.72 -66.96
N LEU A 618 20.11 -31.59 -67.19
CA LEU A 618 19.56 -31.85 -68.57
C LEU A 618 19.90 -30.65 -69.47
N PRO A 619 20.22 -30.91 -70.73
CA PRO A 619 20.54 -29.84 -71.69
C PRO A 619 19.28 -29.09 -72.05
N ASP A 620 19.04 -27.97 -71.28
CA ASP A 620 17.94 -27.07 -71.53
C ASP A 620 18.43 -25.70 -72.02
N THR A 621 17.87 -25.25 -73.11
CA THR A 621 18.27 -24.05 -73.86
C THR A 621 18.13 -22.77 -73.05
N PHE A 622 17.24 -22.78 -72.01
CA PHE A 622 16.92 -21.59 -71.22
C PHE A 622 17.36 -21.68 -69.75
N ASN A 623 18.07 -22.71 -69.33
CA ASN A 623 18.39 -23.00 -67.95
C ASN A 623 17.17 -22.90 -66.97
N GLU A 624 15.93 -23.23 -67.52
CA GLU A 624 14.69 -23.10 -66.78
C GLU A 624 14.73 -23.91 -65.47
N ALA A 625 15.24 -25.12 -65.52
CA ALA A 625 15.39 -25.99 -64.35
C ALA A 625 16.29 -25.39 -63.30
N LYS A 626 17.36 -24.66 -63.70
CA LYS A 626 18.24 -23.94 -62.72
C LYS A 626 17.50 -22.83 -62.07
N PHE A 627 16.76 -21.99 -62.81
CA PHE A 627 15.97 -20.90 -62.23
C PHE A 627 14.86 -21.38 -61.31
N ILE A 628 14.19 -22.45 -61.61
CA ILE A 628 13.22 -23.12 -60.74
C ILE A 628 13.90 -23.68 -59.49
N THR A 629 15.08 -24.30 -59.60
CA THR A 629 15.83 -24.78 -58.45
C THR A 629 16.17 -23.65 -57.49
N PHE A 630 16.66 -22.51 -58.02
CA PHE A 630 16.95 -21.33 -57.18
C PHE A 630 15.69 -20.77 -56.54
N SER A 631 14.56 -20.67 -57.25
CA SER A 631 13.31 -20.19 -56.71
C SER A 631 12.76 -21.09 -55.60
N MET A 632 12.88 -22.42 -55.77
CA MET A 632 12.47 -23.37 -54.73
C MET A 632 13.41 -23.40 -53.53
N LEU A 633 14.72 -23.22 -53.75
CA LEU A 633 15.66 -23.07 -52.66
C LEU A 633 15.34 -21.83 -51.82
N LEU A 634 15.10 -20.68 -52.46
CA LEU A 634 14.69 -19.46 -51.75
C LEU A 634 13.35 -19.65 -51.02
N PHE A 635 12.38 -20.29 -51.67
CA PHE A 635 11.10 -20.62 -51.05
C PHE A 635 11.29 -21.46 -49.78
N CYS A 636 12.03 -22.56 -49.87
CA CYS A 636 12.27 -23.44 -48.73
C CYS A 636 13.02 -22.71 -47.61
N SER A 637 14.03 -21.87 -47.92
CA SER A 637 14.77 -21.10 -46.89
C SER A 637 13.88 -20.11 -46.15
N VAL A 638 12.99 -19.40 -46.84
CA VAL A 638 12.03 -18.47 -46.21
C VAL A 638 11.07 -19.22 -45.28
N TRP A 639 10.51 -20.34 -45.71
CA TRP A 639 9.57 -21.10 -44.88
C TRP A 639 10.22 -21.91 -43.78
N MET A 640 11.49 -22.31 -43.91
CA MET A 640 12.25 -22.89 -42.81
C MET A 640 12.58 -21.86 -41.71
N SER A 641 12.82 -20.60 -42.08
CA SER A 641 13.03 -19.52 -41.12
C SER A 641 11.71 -19.00 -40.49
N PHE A 642 10.59 -19.20 -41.20
CA PHE A 642 9.26 -18.80 -40.72
C PHE A 642 8.90 -19.49 -39.41
N VAL A 643 9.06 -20.82 -39.29
CA VAL A 643 8.60 -21.59 -38.14
C VAL A 643 9.19 -21.09 -36.81
N PRO A 644 10.53 -21.00 -36.65
CA PRO A 644 11.10 -20.50 -35.40
C PRO A 644 10.72 -19.04 -35.11
N THR A 645 10.66 -18.18 -36.13
CA THR A 645 10.31 -16.76 -35.96
C THR A 645 8.84 -16.59 -35.59
N TYR A 646 7.93 -17.37 -36.19
CA TYR A 646 6.51 -17.35 -35.85
C TYR A 646 6.25 -17.77 -34.40
N LEU A 647 6.96 -18.79 -33.91
CA LEU A 647 6.84 -19.26 -32.53
C LEU A 647 7.44 -18.29 -31.47
N SER A 648 8.44 -17.48 -31.89
CA SER A 648 9.11 -16.55 -31.01
C SER A 648 8.47 -15.16 -30.96
N THR A 649 7.63 -14.81 -31.93
CA THR A 649 6.97 -13.50 -32.03
C THR A 649 5.52 -13.54 -31.54
N LYS A 650 5.02 -12.43 -31.04
CA LYS A 650 3.63 -12.29 -30.58
C LYS A 650 2.97 -11.04 -31.19
N GLY A 651 1.64 -11.09 -31.24
CA GLY A 651 0.82 -9.97 -31.64
C GLY A 651 1.03 -9.51 -33.08
N LYS A 652 1.04 -8.20 -33.32
CA LYS A 652 1.16 -7.63 -34.68
C LYS A 652 2.43 -8.03 -35.43
N TYR A 653 3.52 -8.33 -34.73
CA TYR A 653 4.78 -8.75 -35.34
C TYR A 653 4.71 -10.18 -35.89
N MET A 654 3.94 -11.07 -35.26
CA MET A 654 3.67 -12.43 -35.75
C MET A 654 2.98 -12.36 -37.12
N VAL A 655 1.94 -11.53 -37.25
CA VAL A 655 1.23 -11.30 -38.52
C VAL A 655 2.14 -10.65 -39.57
N ALA A 656 3.00 -9.71 -39.16
CA ALA A 656 3.94 -9.06 -40.06
C ALA A 656 4.97 -10.07 -40.64
N VAL A 657 5.48 -10.99 -39.83
CA VAL A 657 6.37 -12.08 -40.27
C VAL A 657 5.68 -12.98 -41.30
N GLU A 658 4.42 -13.32 -41.07
CA GLU A 658 3.62 -14.14 -41.99
C GLU A 658 3.46 -13.43 -43.36
N ILE A 659 3.08 -12.15 -43.36
CA ILE A 659 2.98 -11.33 -44.58
C ILE A 659 4.33 -11.26 -45.30
N PHE A 660 5.41 -11.00 -44.56
CA PHE A 660 6.76 -10.90 -45.11
C PHE A 660 7.16 -12.20 -45.80
N CYS A 661 6.91 -13.36 -45.21
CA CYS A 661 7.21 -14.67 -45.82
C CYS A 661 6.39 -14.93 -47.07
N ILE A 662 5.11 -14.53 -47.07
CA ILE A 662 4.25 -14.63 -48.28
C ILE A 662 4.83 -13.77 -49.41
N LEU A 663 5.17 -12.52 -49.14
CA LEU A 663 5.70 -11.58 -50.13
C LEU A 663 7.08 -11.99 -50.61
N ALA A 664 8.00 -12.37 -49.73
CA ALA A 664 9.36 -12.78 -50.10
C ALA A 664 9.39 -14.03 -50.95
N SER A 665 8.61 -15.07 -50.59
CA SER A 665 8.54 -16.32 -51.34
C SER A 665 7.88 -16.13 -52.70
N SER A 666 6.79 -15.35 -52.79
CA SER A 666 6.12 -15.03 -54.06
C SER A 666 7.00 -14.21 -55.00
N LEU A 667 7.70 -13.21 -54.45
CA LEU A 667 8.66 -12.36 -55.19
C LEU A 667 9.87 -13.17 -55.69
N GLY A 668 10.36 -14.08 -54.84
CA GLY A 668 11.44 -15.01 -55.22
C GLY A 668 11.07 -15.88 -56.43
N ILE A 669 9.84 -16.45 -56.44
CA ILE A 669 9.33 -17.21 -57.55
C ILE A 669 9.17 -16.31 -58.82
N LEU A 670 8.55 -15.16 -58.66
CA LEU A 670 8.33 -14.18 -59.75
C LEU A 670 9.67 -13.73 -60.35
N GLY A 671 10.61 -13.34 -59.53
CA GLY A 671 11.93 -12.82 -59.95
C GLY A 671 12.77 -13.87 -60.65
N CYS A 672 12.96 -15.04 -60.03
CA CYS A 672 13.81 -16.09 -60.58
C CYS A 672 13.27 -16.70 -61.87
N ILE A 673 11.95 -16.90 -61.97
CA ILE A 673 11.37 -17.59 -63.12
C ILE A 673 11.03 -16.65 -64.27
N PHE A 674 10.52 -15.43 -63.96
CA PHE A 674 9.93 -14.57 -65.00
C PHE A 674 10.82 -13.42 -65.44
N PHE A 675 11.67 -12.81 -64.57
CA PHE A 675 12.51 -11.69 -64.95
C PHE A 675 13.47 -12.02 -66.10
N PRO A 676 14.19 -13.19 -66.08
CA PRO A 676 15.05 -13.56 -67.22
C PRO A 676 14.29 -13.68 -68.54
N LYS A 677 13.05 -14.16 -68.45
CA LYS A 677 12.19 -14.31 -69.67
C LYS A 677 11.69 -12.96 -70.15
N CYS A 678 11.25 -12.09 -69.29
CA CYS A 678 10.87 -10.72 -69.65
C CYS A 678 12.04 -9.93 -70.25
N TYR A 679 13.25 -10.13 -69.72
CA TYR A 679 14.47 -9.51 -70.27
C TYR A 679 14.68 -9.93 -71.74
N ILE A 680 14.51 -11.22 -72.07
CA ILE A 680 14.65 -11.70 -73.42
C ILE A 680 13.52 -11.18 -74.31
N ILE A 681 12.27 -11.19 -73.85
CA ILE A 681 11.11 -10.73 -74.63
C ILE A 681 11.19 -9.23 -74.96
N LEU A 682 11.58 -8.40 -74.03
CA LEU A 682 11.53 -6.92 -74.11
C LEU A 682 12.85 -6.33 -74.65
N LEU A 683 13.99 -6.76 -74.12
CA LEU A 683 15.28 -6.10 -74.33
C LEU A 683 16.17 -6.81 -75.34
N LYS A 684 15.98 -8.13 -75.58
CA LYS A 684 16.74 -8.89 -76.55
C LYS A 684 15.84 -9.74 -77.42
N PRO A 685 14.95 -9.15 -78.22
CA PRO A 685 14.01 -9.91 -79.10
C PRO A 685 14.72 -10.78 -80.13
N ASN A 686 15.96 -10.41 -80.52
CA ASN A 686 16.78 -11.22 -81.46
C ASN A 686 17.13 -12.60 -80.92
N LEU A 687 17.14 -12.80 -79.59
CA LEU A 687 17.34 -14.10 -78.96
C LEU A 687 16.06 -14.95 -78.92
N ASN A 688 14.89 -14.39 -79.24
CA ASN A 688 13.59 -14.99 -79.13
C ASN A 688 13.19 -15.66 -80.54
N THR A 689 14.19 -16.15 -81.33
CA THR A 689 13.95 -16.88 -82.56
C THR A 689 14.08 -18.39 -82.38
N ARG A 690 13.33 -19.20 -83.15
CA ARG A 690 13.32 -20.63 -82.96
C ARG A 690 14.70 -21.27 -83.21
N GLU A 691 15.51 -20.69 -84.09
CA GLU A 691 16.86 -21.17 -84.44
C GLU A 691 17.84 -20.95 -83.28
N GLN A 692 17.75 -19.84 -82.60
CA GLN A 692 18.64 -19.49 -81.44
C GLN A 692 18.24 -20.25 -80.16
N LEU A 693 16.95 -20.59 -80.02
CA LEU A 693 16.45 -21.39 -78.92
C LEU A 693 16.84 -22.88 -79.01
N THR A 694 17.15 -23.39 -80.27
CA THR A 694 17.57 -24.77 -80.50
C THR A 694 19.08 -24.92 -80.69
N ARG A 695 19.85 -23.86 -80.77
CA ARG A 695 21.30 -23.90 -80.98
C ARG A 695 22.00 -24.39 -79.71
N LYS A 696 22.53 -25.59 -79.69
CA LYS A 696 23.45 -26.09 -78.65
C LYS A 696 24.67 -25.20 -78.56
N LYS A 697 24.95 -24.63 -77.38
CA LYS A 697 26.30 -24.24 -76.95
C LYS A 697 27.00 -25.45 -76.41
#